data_458fae946797c9045ce59d73aebd5e2b
#
_entry.id   458fae946797c9045ce59d73aebd5e2b
#
_cell.length_a   1.000
_cell.length_b   1.000
_cell.length_c   1.000
_cell.angle_alpha   90.00
_cell.angle_beta   90.00
_cell.angle_gamma   90.00
#
_symmetry.space_group_name_H-M   'P 1'
#
loop_
_entity.id
_entity.type
_entity.pdbx_description
1 polymer ?
#
loop_
_entity_poly.entity_id
_entity_poly.type
_entity_poly.pdbx_seq_one_letter_code
_entity_poly.pdbx_strand_id
1 'polypeptide(L)'
;MTTNNNLKKCAIALSLTALFGTTAAMATPNQLMSPSMQETAAKLQGQEGFGTQFIIKYKNNSDEMMTMSAAEQTPTIMNKKAKGFVKNFTSKKGKVKAQYVRAMAMSNHHVMRADKKLSAQEAQEFMQEMVASGNVEYIEIDQMLKPFATPNDPRYDDQWHYYEQAGGLNLPTAWDTATGSGVVVAVLDTGYRPHVDLNANILPGYDMISNVSVANDGGGRDSDARDPGDAISANECGYTHGAQNSSWHGTHVAGTVAAVTNNGEGVAGVAYNSKVVPVRVLGKCGGLTSDIADGIIWASGGSVSGVPANANPADVINMSLGGSGSCSSTTQSAINQARNNGTVIVIAAGNDNDNSANYNPGNCNGVVNVASVGRNGGRAYYSNYGSNIDVAAPGGAQSFANDSEGVLSTHNSGSTSPSSDSYHYSQGTSMAAPHVAGVAALIKQAKPSATPDEIESILKSTTRSFPATCTSCGTGIVDAAAAVAAASGTTPPPPTGNVLEDGQALTGLSGSASSQTFYTMEVPTGATNVTFTMSGGTGDADLYVRAGSAPTTSTYDCRPYKGGNNEVCSIDNPTAGTYHVMLNGYSAYSGVSLVGDLTTSGGGSGSPQAGGGTVTDISASAGQWKHYTLEVPAGMASFTVTTSGGSGDADLFVKFGSQPTSSSYDCRPYKNGNAETCTFSNPQAGTWHLSLNAYRTFSGVTLDAQYQP
;
A
#
# COMPACT_ATOMS: atom_id res chain seq x y z
N MET A 1 -71.22 -14.63 30.19
CA MET A 1 -71.43 -13.20 30.45
C MET A 1 -70.35 -12.47 29.64
N THR A 2 -70.85 -11.86 28.63
CA THR A 2 -70.54 -10.54 28.02
C THR A 2 -69.11 -10.36 27.52
N THR A 3 -68.88 -10.47 26.18
CA THR A 3 -68.99 -9.43 25.11
C THR A 3 -67.92 -8.38 25.22
N ASN A 4 -67.12 -7.99 24.25
CA ASN A 4 -67.31 -7.62 22.84
C ASN A 4 -65.94 -7.38 22.20
N ASN A 5 -65.64 -7.87 21.01
CA ASN A 5 -65.73 -7.25 19.67
C ASN A 5 -64.86 -6.02 19.41
N ASN A 6 -63.95 -6.11 18.45
CA ASN A 6 -63.98 -5.52 17.10
C ASN A 6 -62.65 -5.73 16.39
N LEU A 7 -62.65 -6.49 15.33
CA LEU A 7 -62.86 -6.22 13.90
C LEU A 7 -61.80 -5.37 13.16
N LYS A 8 -61.06 -6.08 12.35
CA LYS A 8 -60.78 -5.92 10.89
C LYS A 8 -60.22 -4.60 10.38
N LYS A 9 -59.14 -4.73 9.62
CA LYS A 9 -59.20 -4.38 8.17
C LYS A 9 -58.06 -5.01 7.38
N CYS A 10 -58.46 -5.83 6.42
CA CYS A 10 -57.72 -6.24 5.20
C CYS A 10 -57.39 -5.02 4.35
N ALA A 11 -56.21 -5.00 3.73
CA ALA A 11 -55.95 -4.16 2.57
C ALA A 11 -55.51 -5.06 1.40
N ILE A 12 -56.26 -4.92 0.35
CA ILE A 12 -56.23 -5.63 -0.92
C ILE A 12 -55.02 -5.16 -1.75
N ALA A 13 -54.27 -6.10 -2.30
CA ALA A 13 -53.28 -5.82 -3.34
C ALA A 13 -53.99 -5.59 -4.68
N LEU A 14 -53.80 -4.43 -5.29
CA LEU A 14 -54.11 -4.17 -6.69
C LEU A 14 -52.84 -4.26 -7.52
N SER A 15 -52.82 -5.28 -8.39
CA SER A 15 -51.87 -5.41 -9.48
C SER A 15 -52.23 -4.41 -10.60
N LEU A 16 -51.29 -3.54 -10.94
CA LEU A 16 -51.39 -2.73 -12.17
C LEU A 16 -50.27 -3.20 -13.11
N THR A 17 -50.70 -3.89 -14.17
CA THR A 17 -49.93 -4.15 -15.38
C THR A 17 -49.84 -2.84 -16.18
N ALA A 18 -48.62 -2.33 -16.32
CA ALA A 18 -48.32 -1.25 -17.25
C ALA A 18 -47.56 -1.76 -18.48
N LEU A 19 -48.09 -1.49 -19.63
CA LEU A 19 -47.54 -1.76 -20.96
C LEU A 19 -46.15 -1.14 -21.12
N PHE A 20 -45.20 -1.94 -21.60
CA PHE A 20 -43.92 -1.46 -22.10
C PHE A 20 -44.06 -0.76 -23.44
N GLY A 21 -43.94 0.54 -23.43
CA GLY A 21 -43.61 1.34 -24.60
C GLY A 21 -42.06 1.40 -24.70
N THR A 22 -41.50 0.79 -25.73
CA THR A 22 -40.08 0.91 -26.07
C THR A 22 -39.76 2.31 -26.58
N THR A 23 -39.27 3.19 -25.71
CA THR A 23 -38.52 4.37 -26.15
C THR A 23 -37.03 4.02 -26.11
N ALA A 24 -36.39 4.02 -27.27
CA ALA A 24 -34.95 3.95 -27.39
C ALA A 24 -34.32 5.09 -26.57
N ALA A 25 -33.71 4.75 -25.47
CA ALA A 25 -32.87 5.68 -24.71
C ALA A 25 -31.61 5.95 -25.55
N MET A 26 -31.53 7.15 -26.12
CA MET A 26 -30.25 7.65 -26.63
C MET A 26 -29.24 7.66 -25.51
N ALA A 27 -28.11 7.02 -25.72
CA ALA A 27 -26.97 7.04 -24.80
C ALA A 27 -26.54 8.48 -24.56
N THR A 28 -26.68 8.94 -23.33
CA THR A 28 -26.12 10.22 -22.88
C THR A 28 -24.59 10.13 -22.86
N PRO A 29 -23.87 11.18 -23.33
CA PRO A 29 -22.41 11.18 -23.30
C PRO A 29 -21.91 11.12 -21.85
N ASN A 30 -20.87 10.33 -21.62
CA ASN A 30 -20.03 10.20 -20.43
C ASN A 30 -20.29 11.24 -19.32
N GLN A 31 -21.05 10.87 -18.31
CA GLN A 31 -20.96 11.55 -17.01
C GLN A 31 -19.61 11.12 -16.39
N LEU A 32 -18.67 12.05 -16.31
CA LEU A 32 -17.53 11.96 -15.40
C LEU A 32 -18.10 11.60 -14.01
N MET A 33 -17.74 10.44 -13.48
CA MET A 33 -18.19 10.04 -12.15
C MET A 33 -17.74 11.11 -11.16
N SER A 34 -18.68 11.74 -10.47
CA SER A 34 -18.34 12.67 -9.40
C SER A 34 -17.55 11.92 -8.34
N PRO A 35 -16.41 12.49 -7.84
CA PRO A 35 -15.65 11.88 -6.77
C PRO A 35 -16.56 11.60 -5.57
N SER A 36 -16.22 10.59 -4.77
CA SER A 36 -16.99 10.29 -3.56
C SER A 36 -16.98 11.50 -2.60
N MET A 37 -17.96 11.58 -1.71
CA MET A 37 -18.01 12.64 -0.70
C MET A 37 -16.75 12.64 0.19
N GLN A 38 -16.20 11.48 0.49
CA GLN A 38 -14.99 11.30 1.28
C GLN A 38 -13.75 11.77 0.52
N GLU A 39 -13.61 11.40 -0.75
CA GLU A 39 -12.54 11.88 -1.61
C GLU A 39 -12.57 13.40 -1.78
N THR A 40 -13.75 13.97 -1.98
CA THR A 40 -13.94 15.41 -2.03
C THR A 40 -13.53 16.07 -0.71
N ALA A 41 -13.90 15.49 0.42
CA ALA A 41 -13.54 16.00 1.75
C ALA A 41 -12.01 15.94 1.97
N ALA A 42 -11.36 14.84 1.55
CA ALA A 42 -9.90 14.68 1.63
C ALA A 42 -9.17 15.74 0.79
N LYS A 43 -9.59 15.94 -0.46
CA LYS A 43 -8.99 16.96 -1.35
C LYS A 43 -9.18 18.41 -0.87
N LEU A 44 -10.15 18.67 0.01
CA LEU A 44 -10.38 19.99 0.62
C LEU A 44 -9.51 20.26 1.85
N GLN A 45 -8.81 19.26 2.36
CA GLN A 45 -7.90 19.44 3.49
C GLN A 45 -6.71 20.36 3.10
N GLY A 46 -6.19 21.10 4.05
CA GLY A 46 -5.05 22.00 3.84
C GLY A 46 -5.37 23.33 3.15
N GLN A 47 -6.60 23.57 2.72
CA GLN A 47 -7.03 24.87 2.16
C GLN A 47 -7.51 25.85 3.25
N GLU A 48 -7.04 25.71 4.47
CA GLU A 48 -7.41 26.58 5.59
C GLU A 48 -6.86 28.00 5.37
N GLY A 49 -7.74 28.98 5.48
CA GLY A 49 -7.39 30.39 5.23
C GLY A 49 -7.53 30.87 3.77
N PHE A 50 -7.81 29.96 2.82
CA PHE A 50 -8.08 30.29 1.42
C PHE A 50 -9.49 29.79 1.04
N GLY A 51 -10.18 30.48 0.13
CA GLY A 51 -11.39 29.93 -0.48
C GLY A 51 -11.05 28.67 -1.28
N THR A 52 -11.98 27.70 -1.35
CA THR A 52 -11.76 26.47 -2.12
C THR A 52 -11.39 26.78 -3.56
N GLN A 53 -10.27 26.24 -4.04
CA GLN A 53 -9.81 26.41 -5.41
C GLN A 53 -10.16 25.19 -6.27
N PHE A 54 -10.34 25.45 -7.56
CA PHE A 54 -10.65 24.44 -8.57
C PHE A 54 -9.78 24.65 -9.81
N ILE A 55 -9.36 23.56 -10.43
CA ILE A 55 -8.80 23.53 -11.76
C ILE A 55 -9.94 23.20 -12.73
N ILE A 56 -10.12 23.99 -13.76
CA ILE A 56 -11.21 23.85 -14.73
C ILE A 56 -10.62 23.76 -16.12
N LYS A 57 -10.96 22.70 -16.85
CA LYS A 57 -10.68 22.59 -18.29
C LYS A 57 -11.94 22.89 -19.09
N TYR A 58 -11.88 23.90 -19.96
CA TYR A 58 -12.97 24.23 -20.88
C TYR A 58 -12.84 23.45 -22.17
N LYS A 59 -13.98 23.08 -22.78
CA LYS A 59 -14.03 22.39 -24.09
C LYS A 59 -13.49 23.29 -25.20
N ASN A 60 -12.79 22.71 -26.18
CA ASN A 60 -12.19 23.42 -27.32
C ASN A 60 -13.23 24.12 -28.23
N ASN A 61 -14.51 23.71 -28.19
CA ASN A 61 -15.61 24.23 -29.05
C ASN A 61 -16.50 25.24 -28.32
N SER A 62 -16.12 25.77 -27.17
CA SER A 62 -16.85 26.89 -26.61
C SER A 62 -16.47 28.13 -27.40
N ASP A 63 -17.38 28.61 -28.28
CA ASP A 63 -17.20 29.72 -29.23
C ASP A 63 -16.62 31.02 -28.63
N GLU A 64 -16.58 31.10 -27.31
CA GLU A 64 -16.09 32.25 -26.57
C GLU A 64 -14.62 32.17 -26.15
N MET A 65 -13.99 30.96 -26.16
CA MET A 65 -12.58 30.80 -25.75
C MET A 65 -11.60 30.73 -26.93
N MET A 66 -12.06 30.33 -28.11
CA MET A 66 -11.22 30.16 -29.31
C MET A 66 -10.70 31.46 -29.94
N THR A 67 -11.21 32.63 -29.53
CA THR A 67 -10.84 33.92 -30.12
C THR A 67 -9.94 34.77 -29.26
N MET A 68 -9.50 34.30 -28.09
CA MET A 68 -8.72 35.12 -27.15
C MET A 68 -7.26 34.76 -27.19
N SER A 69 -6.39 35.72 -27.53
CA SER A 69 -4.96 35.62 -27.32
C SER A 69 -4.61 35.54 -25.80
N ALA A 70 -3.46 35.01 -25.46
CA ALA A 70 -2.99 34.96 -24.04
C ALA A 70 -2.99 36.37 -23.37
N ALA A 71 -2.83 37.45 -24.18
CA ALA A 71 -2.87 38.82 -23.70
C ALA A 71 -4.27 39.32 -23.34
N GLU A 72 -5.33 38.72 -23.93
CA GLU A 72 -6.72 39.09 -23.69
C GLU A 72 -7.37 38.34 -22.54
N GLN A 73 -6.68 37.30 -21.96
CA GLN A 73 -7.13 36.56 -20.79
C GLN A 73 -6.87 37.34 -19.50
N THR A 74 -7.34 38.56 -19.42
CA THR A 74 -7.18 39.38 -18.22
C THR A 74 -8.09 38.89 -17.09
N PRO A 75 -7.70 39.07 -15.82
CA PRO A 75 -8.51 38.67 -14.66
C PRO A 75 -9.93 39.24 -14.71
N THR A 76 -10.11 40.45 -15.25
CA THR A 76 -11.42 41.13 -15.36
C THR A 76 -12.35 40.39 -16.33
N ILE A 77 -11.86 40.00 -17.51
CA ILE A 77 -12.67 39.33 -18.55
C ILE A 77 -12.98 37.89 -18.08
N MET A 78 -12.00 37.19 -17.53
CA MET A 78 -12.22 35.84 -17.04
C MET A 78 -13.14 35.81 -15.83
N ASN A 79 -13.10 36.79 -14.94
CA ASN A 79 -14.06 36.93 -13.84
C ASN A 79 -15.49 37.19 -14.35
N LYS A 80 -15.66 37.95 -15.44
CA LYS A 80 -16.97 38.15 -16.04
C LYS A 80 -17.54 36.87 -16.63
N LYS A 81 -16.70 36.04 -17.29
CA LYS A 81 -17.09 34.72 -17.79
C LYS A 81 -17.39 33.76 -16.64
N ALA A 82 -16.52 33.69 -15.61
CA ALA A 82 -16.75 32.89 -14.43
C ALA A 82 -18.07 33.20 -13.74
N LYS A 83 -18.44 34.48 -13.61
CA LYS A 83 -19.72 34.90 -13.07
C LYS A 83 -20.91 34.44 -13.93
N GLY A 84 -20.72 34.27 -15.23
CA GLY A 84 -21.71 33.69 -16.12
C GLY A 84 -21.98 32.22 -15.84
N PHE A 85 -20.92 31.45 -15.62
CA PHE A 85 -21.00 30.00 -15.32
C PHE A 85 -21.61 29.70 -13.96
N VAL A 86 -21.33 30.49 -12.93
CA VAL A 86 -21.85 30.28 -11.57
C VAL A 86 -23.13 31.04 -11.27
N LYS A 87 -23.70 31.72 -12.28
CA LYS A 87 -24.86 32.61 -12.13
C LYS A 87 -26.07 31.95 -11.45
N ASN A 88 -26.25 30.67 -11.64
CA ASN A 88 -27.38 29.90 -11.13
C ASN A 88 -26.97 28.89 -10.01
N PHE A 89 -25.69 28.81 -9.63
CA PHE A 89 -25.29 27.92 -8.57
C PHE A 89 -25.85 28.40 -7.25
N THR A 90 -26.65 27.55 -6.61
CA THR A 90 -27.19 27.79 -5.28
C THR A 90 -27.04 26.52 -4.48
N SER A 91 -26.04 26.47 -3.59
CA SER A 91 -25.93 25.38 -2.62
C SER A 91 -27.09 25.45 -1.63
N LYS A 92 -27.39 24.35 -0.93
CA LYS A 92 -28.39 24.31 0.14
C LYS A 92 -28.13 25.35 1.26
N LYS A 93 -26.91 25.90 1.33
CA LYS A 93 -26.45 26.89 2.35
C LYS A 93 -26.18 28.29 1.78
N GLY A 94 -26.43 28.54 0.49
CA GLY A 94 -26.25 29.83 -0.13
C GLY A 94 -25.55 29.79 -1.48
N LYS A 95 -25.39 30.96 -2.10
CA LYS A 95 -24.73 31.10 -3.41
C LYS A 95 -23.22 31.04 -3.23
N VAL A 96 -22.54 30.21 -4.03
CA VAL A 96 -21.09 30.21 -4.17
C VAL A 96 -20.70 31.18 -5.29
N LYS A 97 -19.77 32.08 -5.00
CA LYS A 97 -19.17 32.97 -6.00
C LYS A 97 -17.79 32.47 -6.31
N ALA A 98 -17.51 32.15 -7.57
CA ALA A 98 -16.17 31.79 -8.00
C ALA A 98 -15.49 32.97 -8.69
N GLN A 99 -14.20 33.13 -8.46
CA GLN A 99 -13.35 34.15 -9.05
C GLN A 99 -12.23 33.49 -9.84
N TYR A 100 -11.92 34.02 -11.00
CA TYR A 100 -10.77 33.65 -11.77
C TYR A 100 -9.47 34.01 -11.04
N VAL A 101 -8.55 33.05 -10.94
CA VAL A 101 -7.23 33.28 -10.32
C VAL A 101 -6.17 33.44 -11.41
N ARG A 102 -6.01 32.44 -12.29
CA ARG A 102 -5.01 32.46 -13.37
C ARG A 102 -5.29 31.41 -14.44
N ALA A 103 -4.68 31.55 -15.60
CA ALA A 103 -4.52 30.45 -16.56
C ALA A 103 -3.38 29.52 -16.10
N MET A 104 -3.44 28.27 -16.47
CA MET A 104 -2.34 27.32 -16.34
C MET A 104 -1.49 27.30 -17.62
N ALA A 105 -0.35 26.64 -17.59
CA ALA A 105 0.50 26.45 -18.76
C ALA A 105 -0.16 25.52 -19.83
N MET A 106 -1.09 24.68 -19.39
CA MET A 106 -1.88 23.80 -20.26
C MET A 106 -3.01 24.57 -20.92
N SER A 107 -3.29 24.29 -22.21
CA SER A 107 -4.35 24.96 -22.97
C SER A 107 -5.71 24.74 -22.33
N ASN A 108 -6.52 25.81 -22.24
CA ASN A 108 -7.89 25.83 -21.70
C ASN A 108 -8.03 25.42 -20.23
N HIS A 109 -6.92 25.36 -19.49
CA HIS A 109 -6.93 25.08 -18.07
C HIS A 109 -6.81 26.38 -17.26
N HIS A 110 -7.71 26.54 -16.31
CA HIS A 110 -7.80 27.75 -15.51
C HIS A 110 -8.04 27.42 -14.05
N VAL A 111 -7.42 28.20 -13.16
CA VAL A 111 -7.65 28.12 -11.72
C VAL A 111 -8.72 29.12 -11.32
N MET A 112 -9.72 28.64 -10.60
CA MET A 112 -10.77 29.47 -10.02
C MET A 112 -10.86 29.23 -8.52
N ARG A 113 -11.28 30.27 -7.77
CA ARG A 113 -11.43 30.21 -6.32
C ARG A 113 -12.83 30.58 -5.91
N ALA A 114 -13.45 29.79 -5.04
CA ALA A 114 -14.68 30.14 -4.35
C ALA A 114 -14.43 31.28 -3.36
N ASP A 115 -15.42 32.12 -3.10
CA ASP A 115 -15.36 33.23 -2.14
C ASP A 115 -15.37 32.79 -0.66
N LYS A 116 -15.50 31.48 -0.42
CA LYS A 116 -15.50 30.84 0.89
C LYS A 116 -14.94 29.43 0.81
N LYS A 117 -14.57 28.86 1.96
CA LYS A 117 -14.29 27.42 2.08
C LYS A 117 -15.62 26.67 1.88
N LEU A 118 -15.61 25.65 1.02
CA LEU A 118 -16.77 24.81 0.76
C LEU A 118 -16.70 23.53 1.57
N SER A 119 -17.84 23.02 2.00
CA SER A 119 -17.97 21.64 2.44
C SER A 119 -17.83 20.69 1.25
N ALA A 120 -17.57 19.41 1.50
CA ALA A 120 -17.47 18.40 0.44
C ALA A 120 -18.73 18.36 -0.44
N GLN A 121 -19.91 18.47 0.19
CA GLN A 121 -21.17 18.52 -0.54
C GLN A 121 -21.28 19.76 -1.42
N GLU A 122 -20.96 20.94 -0.87
CA GLU A 122 -21.01 22.21 -1.65
C GLU A 122 -20.02 22.18 -2.82
N ALA A 123 -18.82 21.59 -2.62
CA ALA A 123 -17.82 21.45 -3.68
C ALA A 123 -18.30 20.50 -4.77
N GLN A 124 -18.89 19.36 -4.42
CA GLN A 124 -19.48 18.44 -5.42
C GLN A 124 -20.64 19.05 -6.18
N GLU A 125 -21.57 19.71 -5.48
CA GLU A 125 -22.70 20.41 -6.13
C GLU A 125 -22.19 21.47 -7.11
N PHE A 126 -21.16 22.24 -6.71
CA PHE A 126 -20.52 23.24 -7.60
C PHE A 126 -19.87 22.61 -8.82
N MET A 127 -19.06 21.54 -8.64
CA MET A 127 -18.41 20.85 -9.75
C MET A 127 -19.42 20.24 -10.73
N GLN A 128 -20.48 19.60 -10.22
CA GLN A 128 -21.54 19.02 -11.06
C GLN A 128 -22.26 20.10 -11.88
N GLU A 129 -22.57 21.26 -11.29
CA GLU A 129 -23.22 22.35 -11.98
C GLU A 129 -22.33 22.97 -13.06
N MET A 130 -21.02 23.10 -12.79
CA MET A 130 -20.05 23.57 -13.77
C MET A 130 -19.97 22.65 -15.00
N VAL A 131 -19.92 21.34 -14.78
CA VAL A 131 -19.93 20.34 -15.88
C VAL A 131 -21.27 20.39 -16.63
N ALA A 132 -22.41 20.50 -15.92
CA ALA A 132 -23.74 20.58 -16.51
C ALA A 132 -23.95 21.85 -17.36
N SER A 133 -23.10 22.88 -17.21
CA SER A 133 -23.13 24.09 -18.08
C SER A 133 -22.84 23.79 -19.55
N GLY A 134 -22.27 22.63 -19.86
CA GLY A 134 -21.93 22.17 -21.21
C GLY A 134 -20.60 22.70 -21.76
N ASN A 135 -20.02 23.73 -21.15
CA ASN A 135 -18.78 24.39 -21.59
C ASN A 135 -17.51 23.85 -20.91
N VAL A 136 -17.66 23.09 -19.82
CA VAL A 136 -16.58 22.51 -19.05
C VAL A 136 -16.36 21.06 -19.49
N GLU A 137 -15.11 20.69 -19.75
CA GLU A 137 -14.72 19.32 -20.04
C GLU A 137 -14.59 18.55 -18.74
N TYR A 138 -13.82 19.10 -17.80
CA TYR A 138 -13.75 18.62 -16.42
C TYR A 138 -13.45 19.77 -15.44
N ILE A 139 -13.71 19.52 -14.18
CA ILE A 139 -13.36 20.37 -13.05
C ILE A 139 -12.94 19.49 -11.89
N GLU A 140 -11.87 19.88 -11.23
CA GLU A 140 -11.33 19.19 -10.07
C GLU A 140 -10.94 20.17 -8.96
N ILE A 141 -10.76 19.68 -7.75
CA ILE A 141 -10.28 20.50 -6.63
C ILE A 141 -8.77 20.71 -6.82
N ASP A 142 -8.31 21.97 -6.79
CA ASP A 142 -6.89 22.31 -6.76
C ASP A 142 -6.33 21.95 -5.40
N GLN A 143 -5.84 20.74 -5.29
CA GLN A 143 -5.42 20.12 -4.04
C GLN A 143 -4.12 20.74 -3.51
N MET A 144 -4.06 20.98 -2.20
CA MET A 144 -2.81 21.39 -1.54
C MET A 144 -1.95 20.14 -1.28
N LEU A 145 -0.92 19.96 -2.09
CA LEU A 145 0.08 18.90 -1.87
C LEU A 145 1.14 19.40 -0.88
N LYS A 146 1.53 18.53 0.03
CA LYS A 146 2.63 18.76 0.97
C LYS A 146 3.76 17.80 0.65
N PRO A 147 5.02 18.14 0.96
CA PRO A 147 6.09 17.15 0.96
C PRO A 147 5.71 16.00 1.91
N PHE A 148 6.04 14.75 1.56
CA PHE A 148 5.93 13.65 2.50
C PHE A 148 6.73 13.99 3.75
N ALA A 149 6.09 13.98 4.90
CA ALA A 149 6.76 14.27 6.16
C ALA A 149 7.57 13.04 6.58
N THR A 150 8.88 13.07 6.35
CA THR A 150 9.80 12.16 7.00
C THR A 150 9.92 12.57 8.47
N PRO A 151 9.78 11.66 9.43
CA PRO A 151 10.04 11.96 10.84
C PRO A 151 11.41 12.60 11.05
N ASN A 152 11.49 13.55 11.98
CA ASN A 152 12.76 14.22 12.31
C ASN A 152 13.54 13.49 13.42
N ASP A 153 13.10 12.31 13.78
CA ASP A 153 13.67 11.47 14.84
C ASP A 153 15.00 10.90 14.35
N PRO A 154 16.12 11.08 15.10
CA PRO A 154 17.46 10.83 14.58
C PRO A 154 17.74 9.39 14.18
N ARG A 155 16.96 8.45 14.66
CA ARG A 155 17.09 7.03 14.37
C ARG A 155 15.99 6.46 13.46
N TYR A 156 15.17 7.33 12.86
CA TYR A 156 14.13 6.89 11.92
C TYR A 156 14.73 6.14 10.72
N ASP A 157 15.85 6.57 10.20
CA ASP A 157 16.53 5.89 9.09
C ASP A 157 17.02 4.47 9.45
N ASP A 158 17.15 4.16 10.74
CA ASP A 158 17.46 2.83 11.24
C ASP A 158 16.22 1.90 11.28
N GLN A 159 15.01 2.45 11.10
CA GLN A 159 13.72 1.74 11.19
C GLN A 159 13.25 1.26 9.82
N TRP A 160 14.04 0.40 9.14
CA TRP A 160 13.75 -0.18 7.83
C TRP A 160 12.33 -0.76 7.74
N HIS A 161 11.80 -1.27 8.84
CA HIS A 161 10.51 -1.93 8.96
C HIS A 161 9.31 -1.01 8.70
N TYR A 162 9.50 0.29 8.56
CA TYR A 162 8.43 1.25 8.24
C TYR A 162 8.31 1.57 6.76
N TYR A 163 9.45 1.64 6.03
CA TYR A 163 9.47 2.21 4.68
C TYR A 163 10.07 1.30 3.60
N GLU A 164 10.84 0.26 3.95
CA GLU A 164 11.43 -0.60 2.92
C GLU A 164 10.39 -1.45 2.21
N GLN A 165 10.50 -1.52 0.87
CA GLN A 165 9.50 -2.18 0.03
C GLN A 165 9.40 -3.69 0.29
N ALA A 166 10.51 -4.37 0.57
CA ALA A 166 10.50 -5.82 0.75
C ALA A 166 9.80 -6.22 2.06
N GLY A 167 10.36 -5.86 3.20
CA GLY A 167 9.88 -6.30 4.51
C GLY A 167 9.13 -5.24 5.32
N GLY A 168 9.14 -3.95 4.93
CA GLY A 168 8.53 -2.86 5.70
C GLY A 168 7.00 -2.74 5.55
N LEU A 169 6.36 -1.81 6.24
CA LEU A 169 4.91 -1.64 6.33
C LEU A 169 4.29 -0.69 5.28
N ASN A 170 5.08 -0.01 4.44
CA ASN A 170 4.62 1.10 3.61
C ASN A 170 3.96 2.22 4.45
N LEU A 171 4.52 2.50 5.62
CA LEU A 171 3.94 3.34 6.65
C LEU A 171 3.96 4.85 6.33
N PRO A 172 5.03 5.44 5.71
CA PRO A 172 5.06 6.88 5.42
C PRO A 172 3.83 7.38 4.67
N THR A 173 3.36 6.64 3.67
CA THR A 173 2.14 6.97 2.91
C THR A 173 0.87 6.89 3.78
N ALA A 174 0.80 5.97 4.74
CA ALA A 174 -0.33 5.87 5.66
C ALA A 174 -0.42 7.11 6.56
N TRP A 175 0.72 7.66 6.99
CA TRP A 175 0.78 8.83 7.87
C TRP A 175 0.26 10.12 7.26
N ASP A 176 0.16 10.20 5.94
CA ASP A 176 -0.51 11.32 5.28
C ASP A 176 -2.02 11.39 5.62
N THR A 177 -2.61 10.26 6.02
CA THR A 177 -4.04 10.13 6.31
C THR A 177 -4.32 9.87 7.79
N ALA A 178 -3.54 9.01 8.44
CA ALA A 178 -3.78 8.58 9.81
C ALA A 178 -2.47 8.39 10.58
N THR A 179 -2.45 8.83 11.83
CA THR A 179 -1.30 8.79 12.75
C THR A 179 -1.62 8.13 14.09
N GLY A 180 -2.85 7.61 14.25
CA GLY A 180 -3.36 7.00 15.47
C GLY A 180 -4.06 7.96 16.43
N SER A 181 -4.30 9.22 16.04
CA SER A 181 -4.91 10.24 16.91
C SER A 181 -6.29 9.83 17.41
N GLY A 182 -6.51 9.95 18.73
CA GLY A 182 -7.79 9.62 19.39
C GLY A 182 -7.98 8.13 19.65
N VAL A 183 -7.01 7.27 19.35
CA VAL A 183 -7.07 5.82 19.53
C VAL A 183 -6.22 5.39 20.74
N VAL A 184 -6.71 4.43 21.50
CA VAL A 184 -6.02 3.84 22.64
C VAL A 184 -5.59 2.41 22.31
N VAL A 185 -4.31 2.09 22.51
CA VAL A 185 -3.75 0.75 22.36
C VAL A 185 -3.31 0.25 23.75
N ALA A 186 -3.83 -0.89 24.20
CA ALA A 186 -3.31 -1.54 25.38
C ALA A 186 -2.17 -2.50 25.00
N VAL A 187 -1.05 -2.42 25.73
CA VAL A 187 0.08 -3.33 25.59
C VAL A 187 0.10 -4.25 26.82
N LEU A 188 -0.34 -5.51 26.63
CA LEU A 188 -0.31 -6.55 27.66
C LEU A 188 1.04 -7.26 27.58
N ASP A 189 1.95 -6.92 28.51
CA ASP A 189 3.35 -7.33 28.43
C ASP A 189 4.05 -7.29 29.82
N THR A 190 5.37 -7.12 29.85
CA THR A 190 6.18 -6.98 31.09
C THR A 190 5.96 -5.64 31.81
N GLY A 191 5.10 -4.76 31.28
CA GLY A 191 4.96 -3.38 31.69
C GLY A 191 5.76 -2.45 30.77
N TYR A 192 6.09 -1.24 31.26
CA TYR A 192 6.90 -0.28 30.52
C TYR A 192 7.92 0.40 31.42
N ARG A 193 8.96 0.97 30.81
CA ARG A 193 9.82 1.96 31.51
C ARG A 193 9.46 3.37 31.08
N PRO A 194 9.38 4.33 32.02
CA PRO A 194 9.41 5.73 31.66
C PRO A 194 10.59 5.97 30.75
N HIS A 195 10.33 6.54 29.59
CA HIS A 195 11.31 6.78 28.53
C HIS A 195 11.00 8.12 27.86
N VAL A 196 12.03 8.92 27.54
CA VAL A 196 11.87 10.25 26.94
C VAL A 196 11.02 10.19 25.68
N ASP A 197 11.16 9.13 24.90
CA ASP A 197 10.50 8.90 23.63
C ASP A 197 9.15 8.14 23.73
N LEU A 198 8.63 7.94 24.97
CA LEU A 198 7.36 7.26 25.22
C LEU A 198 6.41 8.05 26.10
N ASN A 199 6.95 8.80 27.09
CA ASN A 199 6.16 9.33 28.22
C ASN A 199 4.94 10.14 27.79
N ALA A 200 5.01 10.91 26.72
CA ALA A 200 3.90 11.74 26.25
C ALA A 200 2.72 10.93 25.71
N ASN A 201 2.94 9.67 25.35
CA ASN A 201 1.91 8.78 24.80
C ASN A 201 1.43 7.72 25.81
N ILE A 202 2.02 7.65 27.00
CA ILE A 202 1.60 6.68 28.05
C ILE A 202 0.45 7.23 28.87
N LEU A 203 -0.60 6.42 29.01
CA LEU A 203 -1.73 6.63 29.91
C LEU A 203 -1.55 5.78 31.19
N PRO A 204 -2.28 6.06 32.26
CA PRO A 204 -2.29 5.22 33.46
C PRO A 204 -2.62 3.76 33.10
N GLY A 205 -1.75 2.86 33.48
CA GLY A 205 -1.89 1.41 33.31
C GLY A 205 -2.17 0.69 34.63
N TYR A 206 -1.99 -0.63 34.63
CA TYR A 206 -2.18 -1.45 35.83
C TYR A 206 -1.29 -2.70 35.82
N ASP A 207 -0.79 -3.11 36.95
CA ASP A 207 -0.15 -4.42 37.17
C ASP A 207 -1.21 -5.45 37.56
N MET A 208 -1.41 -6.45 36.71
CA MET A 208 -2.36 -7.55 36.91
C MET A 208 -1.71 -8.77 37.56
N ILE A 209 -0.40 -8.77 37.78
CA ILE A 209 0.32 -9.94 38.30
C ILE A 209 -0.06 -10.15 39.77
N SER A 210 -0.72 -11.27 40.06
CA SER A 210 -1.16 -11.61 41.41
C SER A 210 -0.07 -12.21 42.26
N ASN A 211 0.95 -12.85 41.65
CA ASN A 211 2.04 -13.52 42.34
C ASN A 211 3.23 -12.55 42.58
N VAL A 212 3.48 -12.20 43.84
CA VAL A 212 4.53 -11.25 44.24
C VAL A 212 5.94 -11.65 43.75
N SER A 213 6.24 -12.94 43.68
CA SER A 213 7.54 -13.40 43.18
C SER A 213 7.69 -13.24 41.66
N VAL A 214 6.60 -13.34 40.94
CA VAL A 214 6.54 -13.08 39.48
C VAL A 214 6.56 -11.58 39.23
N ALA A 215 5.81 -10.80 39.99
CA ALA A 215 5.75 -9.34 39.88
C ALA A 215 7.14 -8.68 40.11
N ASN A 216 7.94 -9.18 41.08
CA ASN A 216 9.29 -8.70 41.33
C ASN A 216 9.43 -7.21 41.69
N ASP A 217 8.33 -6.57 42.16
CA ASP A 217 8.26 -5.18 42.58
C ASP A 217 7.99 -5.01 44.08
N GLY A 218 7.81 -6.11 44.79
CA GLY A 218 7.49 -6.14 46.22
C GLY A 218 5.99 -6.15 46.54
N GLY A 219 5.13 -6.07 45.50
CA GLY A 219 3.68 -6.10 45.54
C GLY A 219 3.07 -7.24 44.75
N GLY A 220 1.75 -7.28 44.71
CA GLY A 220 0.96 -8.01 43.73
C GLY A 220 0.26 -7.01 42.83
N ARG A 221 -1.03 -7.24 42.50
CA ARG A 221 -1.81 -6.34 41.66
C ARG A 221 -1.89 -4.93 42.23
N ASP A 222 -1.46 -3.94 41.43
CA ASP A 222 -1.53 -2.53 41.82
C ASP A 222 -1.59 -1.59 40.57
N SER A 223 -1.60 -0.29 40.82
CA SER A 223 -1.72 0.74 39.79
C SER A 223 -0.38 1.14 39.14
N ASP A 224 0.72 0.48 39.46
CA ASP A 224 2.04 0.75 38.90
C ASP A 224 2.40 -0.27 37.83
N ALA A 225 2.11 0.05 36.56
CA ALA A 225 2.43 -0.81 35.41
C ALA A 225 3.91 -0.72 34.95
N ARG A 226 4.79 -0.08 35.73
CA ARG A 226 6.22 0.02 35.37
C ARG A 226 6.92 -1.31 35.53
N ASP A 227 7.73 -1.67 34.56
CA ASP A 227 8.56 -2.88 34.55
C ASP A 227 9.70 -2.74 35.57
N PRO A 228 9.78 -3.53 36.65
CA PRO A 228 10.88 -3.49 37.61
C PRO A 228 12.11 -4.25 37.12
N GLY A 229 11.99 -4.99 36.01
CA GLY A 229 12.94 -5.94 35.48
C GLY A 229 12.50 -7.38 35.71
N ASP A 230 12.64 -8.18 34.69
CA ASP A 230 12.28 -9.61 34.65
C ASP A 230 13.50 -10.55 34.61
N ALA A 231 14.69 -10.05 34.99
CA ALA A 231 15.92 -10.82 35.04
C ALA A 231 15.78 -12.05 35.94
N ILE A 232 16.31 -13.18 35.50
CA ILE A 232 16.28 -14.46 36.20
C ILE A 232 17.68 -15.04 36.42
N SER A 233 17.87 -15.67 37.57
CA SER A 233 19.06 -16.45 37.85
C SER A 233 19.01 -17.81 37.16
N ALA A 234 20.14 -18.47 37.01
CA ALA A 234 20.17 -19.82 36.42
C ALA A 234 19.24 -20.77 37.19
N ASN A 235 18.37 -21.47 36.47
CA ASN A 235 17.38 -22.44 36.96
C ASN A 235 16.31 -21.86 37.93
N GLU A 236 16.09 -20.55 37.95
CA GLU A 236 15.10 -19.90 38.84
C GLU A 236 13.67 -20.31 38.52
N CYS A 237 13.34 -20.52 37.26
CA CYS A 237 11.96 -20.76 36.77
C CYS A 237 11.52 -22.23 36.80
N GLY A 238 12.23 -23.09 37.52
CA GLY A 238 11.87 -24.51 37.68
C GLY A 238 12.24 -25.42 36.51
N TYR A 239 12.97 -24.91 35.53
CA TYR A 239 13.57 -25.67 34.43
C TYR A 239 15.03 -25.26 34.22
N THR A 240 15.80 -26.11 33.55
CA THR A 240 17.24 -25.85 33.32
C THR A 240 17.44 -24.75 32.29
N HIS A 241 17.97 -23.63 32.72
CA HIS A 241 18.36 -22.49 31.85
C HIS A 241 19.52 -21.71 32.47
N GLY A 242 20.22 -20.92 31.67
CA GLY A 242 21.20 -19.95 32.16
C GLY A 242 20.52 -18.72 32.78
N ALA A 243 21.30 -17.90 33.48
CA ALA A 243 20.85 -16.58 33.92
C ALA A 243 20.51 -15.72 32.71
N GLN A 244 19.47 -14.91 32.82
CA GLN A 244 19.02 -13.99 31.77
C GLN A 244 18.88 -12.56 32.34
N ASN A 245 19.29 -11.59 31.57
CA ASN A 245 19.08 -10.18 31.86
C ASN A 245 17.60 -9.79 31.70
N SER A 246 17.22 -8.64 32.28
CA SER A 246 15.93 -8.06 32.06
C SER A 246 15.69 -7.78 30.57
N SER A 247 14.53 -8.16 30.09
CA SER A 247 14.18 -8.09 28.65
C SER A 247 13.73 -6.69 28.21
N TRP A 248 13.13 -5.90 29.13
CA TRP A 248 12.46 -4.62 28.84
C TRP A 248 11.49 -4.73 27.67
N HIS A 249 10.90 -5.90 27.51
CA HIS A 249 10.14 -6.32 26.34
C HIS A 249 8.93 -5.41 26.12
N GLY A 250 8.12 -5.14 27.14
CA GLY A 250 6.97 -4.27 27.00
C GLY A 250 7.31 -2.82 26.65
N THR A 251 8.50 -2.33 27.07
CA THR A 251 9.02 -1.02 26.66
C THR A 251 9.30 -0.96 25.16
N HIS A 252 9.92 -2.02 24.63
CA HIS A 252 10.22 -2.15 23.21
C HIS A 252 8.92 -2.24 22.37
N VAL A 253 7.99 -3.08 22.81
CA VAL A 253 6.68 -3.26 22.17
C VAL A 253 5.87 -1.95 22.16
N ALA A 254 5.82 -1.24 23.30
CA ALA A 254 5.11 0.05 23.40
C ALA A 254 5.71 1.12 22.47
N GLY A 255 7.05 1.16 22.35
CA GLY A 255 7.74 2.05 21.42
C GLY A 255 7.42 1.78 19.95
N THR A 256 7.37 0.50 19.58
CA THR A 256 6.96 0.12 18.23
C THR A 256 5.52 0.61 17.92
N VAL A 257 4.59 0.51 18.88
CA VAL A 257 3.23 1.03 18.70
C VAL A 257 3.22 2.55 18.58
N ALA A 258 3.84 3.28 19.56
CA ALA A 258 3.59 4.69 19.73
C ALA A 258 4.76 5.47 20.35
N ALA A 259 6.00 5.21 19.96
CA ALA A 259 7.09 6.15 20.27
C ALA A 259 6.72 7.55 19.79
N VAL A 260 7.13 8.57 20.58
CA VAL A 260 6.82 9.97 20.29
C VAL A 260 7.60 10.40 19.06
N THR A 261 6.89 10.70 17.98
CA THR A 261 7.50 11.01 16.70
C THR A 261 7.54 12.51 16.44
N ASN A 262 8.52 12.95 15.67
CA ASN A 262 8.79 14.37 15.37
C ASN A 262 9.16 15.19 16.59
N ASN A 263 9.84 14.60 17.57
CA ASN A 263 10.33 15.26 18.78
C ASN A 263 11.85 15.56 18.75
N GLY A 264 12.54 15.12 17.67
CA GLY A 264 14.00 15.26 17.53
C GLY A 264 14.81 14.30 18.40
N GLU A 265 14.17 13.25 18.94
CA GLU A 265 14.75 12.20 19.78
C GLU A 265 14.48 10.83 19.16
N GLY A 266 15.37 9.90 19.34
CA GLY A 266 15.23 8.46 19.13
C GLY A 266 14.52 7.99 17.86
N VAL A 267 13.35 7.41 18.01
CA VAL A 267 12.66 6.59 17.02
C VAL A 267 11.19 7.00 16.82
N ALA A 268 10.61 6.61 15.69
CA ALA A 268 9.17 6.80 15.44
C ALA A 268 8.34 5.59 15.89
N GLY A 269 7.06 5.81 16.26
CA GLY A 269 6.07 4.76 16.47
C GLY A 269 5.13 4.61 15.28
N VAL A 270 4.57 3.41 15.07
CA VAL A 270 3.63 3.13 13.96
C VAL A 270 2.42 4.05 14.01
N ALA A 271 1.78 4.15 15.17
CA ALA A 271 0.63 5.01 15.43
C ALA A 271 1.02 6.08 16.46
N TYR A 272 1.97 6.93 16.11
CA TYR A 272 2.70 7.82 17.01
C TYR A 272 1.83 8.87 17.73
N ASN A 273 0.62 9.12 17.29
CA ASN A 273 -0.36 9.97 17.96
C ASN A 273 -1.42 9.17 18.77
N SER A 274 -1.34 7.84 18.77
CA SER A 274 -2.16 7.01 19.65
C SER A 274 -1.65 7.09 21.10
N LYS A 275 -2.49 6.65 22.03
CA LYS A 275 -2.10 6.52 23.42
C LYS A 275 -1.95 5.06 23.81
N VAL A 276 -0.99 4.77 24.67
CA VAL A 276 -0.70 3.42 25.16
C VAL A 276 -1.14 3.30 26.62
N VAL A 277 -1.96 2.28 26.90
CA VAL A 277 -2.27 1.81 28.25
C VAL A 277 -1.39 0.57 28.52
N PRO A 278 -0.33 0.68 29.31
CA PRO A 278 0.48 -0.48 29.68
C PRO A 278 -0.28 -1.35 30.69
N VAL A 279 -0.39 -2.64 30.40
CA VAL A 279 -1.01 -3.62 31.30
C VAL A 279 0.02 -4.70 31.59
N ARG A 280 0.56 -4.70 32.79
CA ARG A 280 1.60 -5.62 33.16
C ARG A 280 0.96 -6.96 33.51
N VAL A 281 1.26 -7.98 32.70
CA VAL A 281 0.77 -9.36 32.86
C VAL A 281 1.89 -10.39 32.87
N LEU A 282 3.10 -9.97 32.49
CA LEU A 282 4.32 -10.77 32.49
C LEU A 282 5.34 -10.20 33.48
N GLY A 283 6.04 -11.09 34.14
CA GLY A 283 7.14 -10.76 35.04
C GLY A 283 8.19 -11.86 35.00
N LYS A 284 8.90 -12.07 36.10
CA LYS A 284 9.89 -13.17 36.19
C LYS A 284 9.21 -14.49 35.82
N CYS A 285 9.85 -15.25 34.93
CA CYS A 285 9.36 -16.55 34.46
C CYS A 285 8.05 -16.53 33.65
N GLY A 286 7.54 -15.38 33.21
CA GLY A 286 6.35 -15.26 32.37
C GLY A 286 5.13 -14.77 33.12
N GLY A 287 3.91 -15.18 32.69
CA GLY A 287 2.63 -14.75 33.24
C GLY A 287 1.61 -15.88 33.40
N LEU A 288 0.71 -15.75 34.38
CA LEU A 288 -0.36 -16.70 34.59
C LEU A 288 -1.55 -16.40 33.68
N THR A 289 -2.18 -17.45 33.14
CA THR A 289 -3.37 -17.33 32.28
C THR A 289 -4.50 -16.52 32.94
N SER A 290 -4.68 -16.62 34.25
CA SER A 290 -5.69 -15.86 34.99
C SER A 290 -5.39 -14.36 35.00
N ASP A 291 -4.14 -13.98 35.21
CA ASP A 291 -3.73 -12.57 35.22
C ASP A 291 -3.80 -11.96 33.82
N ILE A 292 -3.42 -12.74 32.78
CA ILE A 292 -3.55 -12.33 31.37
C ILE A 292 -5.04 -12.15 30.99
N ALA A 293 -5.91 -13.09 31.38
CA ALA A 293 -7.36 -13.01 31.10
C ALA A 293 -8.00 -11.79 31.76
N ASP A 294 -7.65 -11.53 33.04
CA ASP A 294 -8.10 -10.32 33.74
C ASP A 294 -7.56 -9.05 33.07
N GLY A 295 -6.31 -9.06 32.58
CA GLY A 295 -5.70 -7.98 31.83
C GLY A 295 -6.45 -7.69 30.53
N ILE A 296 -6.84 -8.70 29.76
CA ILE A 296 -7.65 -8.57 28.53
C ILE A 296 -9.00 -7.91 28.85
N ILE A 297 -9.69 -8.42 29.89
CA ILE A 297 -11.00 -7.91 30.30
C ILE A 297 -10.88 -6.45 30.73
N TRP A 298 -9.94 -6.12 31.61
CA TRP A 298 -9.73 -4.77 32.11
C TRP A 298 -9.32 -3.78 31.03
N ALA A 299 -8.38 -4.17 30.14
CA ALA A 299 -7.92 -3.33 29.05
C ALA A 299 -9.06 -2.91 28.13
N SER A 300 -10.01 -3.81 27.86
CA SER A 300 -11.19 -3.55 27.01
C SER A 300 -12.34 -2.83 27.73
N GLY A 301 -12.14 -2.36 28.98
CA GLY A 301 -13.15 -1.66 29.77
C GLY A 301 -14.08 -2.55 30.59
N GLY A 302 -13.80 -3.86 30.66
CA GLY A 302 -14.53 -4.78 31.55
C GLY A 302 -14.11 -4.63 33.00
N SER A 303 -14.96 -5.10 33.93
CA SER A 303 -14.70 -5.04 35.35
C SER A 303 -13.95 -6.27 35.84
N VAL A 304 -12.89 -6.05 36.63
CA VAL A 304 -12.15 -7.08 37.35
C VAL A 304 -12.25 -6.85 38.85
N SER A 305 -12.60 -7.90 39.59
CA SER A 305 -12.79 -7.78 41.04
C SER A 305 -11.54 -7.33 41.76
N GLY A 306 -11.67 -6.29 42.61
CA GLY A 306 -10.54 -5.73 43.36
C GLY A 306 -9.61 -4.81 42.54
N VAL A 307 -9.92 -4.56 41.28
CA VAL A 307 -9.14 -3.69 40.39
C VAL A 307 -10.00 -2.47 40.02
N PRO A 308 -9.50 -1.22 40.12
CA PRO A 308 -10.20 -0.04 39.65
C PRO A 308 -10.58 -0.14 38.18
N ALA A 309 -11.72 0.47 37.79
CA ALA A 309 -12.12 0.51 36.40
C ALA A 309 -11.06 1.21 35.53
N ASN A 310 -10.82 0.69 34.32
CA ASN A 310 -9.98 1.35 33.33
C ASN A 310 -10.65 2.64 32.84
N ALA A 311 -10.04 3.78 33.11
CA ALA A 311 -10.54 5.07 32.64
C ALA A 311 -10.31 5.29 31.11
N ASN A 312 -9.48 4.46 30.47
CA ASN A 312 -9.08 4.56 29.08
C ASN A 312 -9.22 3.20 28.39
N PRO A 313 -10.44 2.70 28.17
CA PRO A 313 -10.65 1.44 27.45
C PRO A 313 -9.97 1.45 26.09
N ALA A 314 -9.29 0.35 25.75
CA ALA A 314 -8.50 0.25 24.54
C ALA A 314 -9.35 -0.15 23.33
N ASP A 315 -9.11 0.51 22.19
CA ASP A 315 -9.63 0.12 20.88
C ASP A 315 -8.89 -1.11 20.32
N VAL A 316 -7.61 -1.24 20.67
CA VAL A 316 -6.72 -2.32 20.22
C VAL A 316 -5.95 -2.87 21.42
N ILE A 317 -5.87 -4.18 21.54
CA ILE A 317 -4.99 -4.87 22.49
C ILE A 317 -3.86 -5.54 21.70
N ASN A 318 -2.61 -5.27 22.08
CA ASN A 318 -1.44 -6.01 21.63
C ASN A 318 -0.99 -7.00 22.69
N MET A 319 -0.84 -8.26 22.31
CA MET A 319 -0.27 -9.32 23.14
C MET A 319 0.93 -9.96 22.44
N SER A 320 2.12 -9.45 22.76
CA SER A 320 3.38 -10.02 22.29
C SER A 320 3.84 -11.16 23.19
N LEU A 321 2.94 -12.10 23.45
CA LEU A 321 3.12 -13.21 24.40
C LEU A 321 2.40 -14.48 23.91
N GLY A 322 2.81 -15.61 24.43
CA GLY A 322 2.19 -16.90 24.15
C GLY A 322 2.99 -18.06 24.75
N GLY A 323 2.45 -19.25 24.59
CA GLY A 323 3.08 -20.48 25.02
C GLY A 323 2.43 -21.70 24.37
N SER A 324 3.12 -22.83 24.38
CA SER A 324 2.59 -24.08 23.83
C SER A 324 1.32 -24.54 24.57
N GLY A 325 0.36 -25.01 23.82
CA GLY A 325 -0.92 -25.53 24.31
C GLY A 325 -2.11 -25.08 23.49
N SER A 326 -3.25 -25.70 23.71
CA SER A 326 -4.51 -25.32 23.09
C SER A 326 -5.09 -24.06 23.74
N CYS A 327 -5.89 -23.31 22.98
CA CYS A 327 -6.67 -22.19 23.52
C CYS A 327 -7.54 -22.65 24.70
N SER A 328 -7.32 -22.04 25.88
CA SER A 328 -8.12 -22.36 27.04
C SER A 328 -9.50 -21.69 26.98
N SER A 329 -10.51 -22.30 27.60
CA SER A 329 -11.84 -21.69 27.70
C SER A 329 -11.81 -20.33 28.41
N THR A 330 -10.91 -20.15 29.37
CA THR A 330 -10.71 -18.88 30.09
C THR A 330 -10.18 -17.82 29.14
N THR A 331 -9.13 -18.11 28.41
CA THR A 331 -8.56 -17.17 27.42
C THR A 331 -9.57 -16.82 26.32
N GLN A 332 -10.27 -17.82 25.77
CA GLN A 332 -11.29 -17.59 24.75
C GLN A 332 -12.45 -16.72 25.27
N SER A 333 -12.87 -16.92 26.53
CA SER A 333 -13.93 -16.12 27.14
C SER A 333 -13.51 -14.66 27.32
N ALA A 334 -12.26 -14.41 27.74
CA ALA A 334 -11.71 -13.06 27.87
C ALA A 334 -11.62 -12.35 26.50
N ILE A 335 -11.14 -13.05 25.48
CA ILE A 335 -11.09 -12.56 24.09
C ILE A 335 -12.49 -12.21 23.58
N ASN A 336 -13.47 -13.09 23.76
CA ASN A 336 -14.85 -12.84 23.34
C ASN A 336 -15.43 -11.61 24.02
N GLN A 337 -15.17 -11.42 25.31
CA GLN A 337 -15.64 -10.26 26.04
C GLN A 337 -15.01 -8.96 25.53
N ALA A 338 -13.70 -8.94 25.28
CA ALA A 338 -12.99 -7.78 24.73
C ALA A 338 -13.52 -7.42 23.33
N ARG A 339 -13.73 -8.41 22.47
CA ARG A 339 -14.33 -8.18 21.13
C ARG A 339 -15.76 -7.64 21.22
N ASN A 340 -16.55 -8.14 22.15
CA ASN A 340 -17.91 -7.62 22.39
C ASN A 340 -17.90 -6.17 22.88
N ASN A 341 -16.83 -5.75 23.56
CA ASN A 341 -16.60 -4.36 23.94
C ASN A 341 -16.08 -3.49 22.79
N GLY A 342 -15.84 -4.07 21.60
CA GLY A 342 -15.35 -3.36 20.41
C GLY A 342 -13.83 -3.33 20.24
N THR A 343 -13.08 -4.08 21.06
CA THR A 343 -11.62 -4.09 21.05
C THR A 343 -11.06 -5.16 20.11
N VAL A 344 -10.16 -4.77 19.19
CA VAL A 344 -9.37 -5.69 18.36
C VAL A 344 -8.24 -6.27 19.17
N ILE A 345 -7.93 -7.56 18.94
CA ILE A 345 -6.86 -8.26 19.65
C ILE A 345 -5.82 -8.77 18.63
N VAL A 346 -4.59 -8.31 18.79
CA VAL A 346 -3.44 -8.66 17.95
C VAL A 346 -2.44 -9.48 18.78
N ILE A 347 -2.01 -10.62 18.26
CA ILE A 347 -1.20 -11.60 19.00
C ILE A 347 0.01 -12.07 18.17
N ALA A 348 1.13 -12.23 18.84
CA ALA A 348 2.34 -12.85 18.29
C ALA A 348 2.14 -14.37 18.09
N ALA A 349 2.54 -14.90 16.93
CA ALA A 349 2.34 -16.30 16.57
C ALA A 349 3.25 -17.29 17.33
N GLY A 350 4.36 -16.80 17.92
CA GLY A 350 5.39 -17.60 18.58
C GLY A 350 6.67 -17.74 17.75
N ASN A 351 7.75 -18.17 18.41
CA ASN A 351 9.12 -18.09 17.90
C ASN A 351 9.84 -19.44 17.86
N ASP A 352 9.12 -20.54 17.74
CA ASP A 352 9.66 -21.91 17.84
C ASP A 352 9.84 -22.57 16.46
N ASN A 353 9.59 -21.83 15.36
CA ASN A 353 9.58 -22.38 14.00
C ASN A 353 8.65 -23.60 13.88
N ASP A 354 7.49 -23.53 14.52
CA ASP A 354 6.52 -24.62 14.61
C ASP A 354 5.12 -24.16 14.15
N ASN A 355 4.16 -25.09 14.10
CA ASN A 355 2.79 -24.81 13.75
C ASN A 355 2.11 -23.97 14.83
N SER A 356 1.74 -22.75 14.51
CA SER A 356 1.07 -21.80 15.41
C SER A 356 -0.26 -22.32 15.99
N ALA A 357 -0.87 -23.35 15.40
CA ALA A 357 -2.04 -24.02 15.97
C ALA A 357 -1.76 -24.68 17.34
N ASN A 358 -0.48 -24.89 17.69
CA ASN A 358 -0.03 -25.45 18.95
C ASN A 358 0.22 -24.39 20.04
N TYR A 359 0.00 -23.09 19.75
CA TYR A 359 0.40 -22.00 20.65
C TYR A 359 -0.80 -21.11 21.03
N ASN A 360 -1.06 -21.06 22.34
CA ASN A 360 -2.08 -20.19 22.95
C ASN A 360 -1.42 -18.85 23.34
N PRO A 361 -2.10 -17.67 23.13
CA PRO A 361 -3.48 -17.47 22.65
C PRO A 361 -3.62 -17.28 21.14
N GLY A 362 -2.56 -17.40 20.33
CA GLY A 362 -2.60 -17.25 18.87
C GLY A 362 -3.52 -18.28 18.16
N ASN A 363 -3.82 -19.41 18.82
CA ASN A 363 -4.76 -20.41 18.31
C ASN A 363 -6.20 -20.25 18.84
N CYS A 364 -6.51 -19.15 19.54
CA CYS A 364 -7.88 -18.79 19.90
C CYS A 364 -8.63 -18.15 18.72
N ASN A 365 -9.97 -18.20 18.75
CA ASN A 365 -10.79 -17.54 17.76
C ASN A 365 -10.91 -16.03 18.05
N GLY A 366 -11.03 -15.22 16.99
CA GLY A 366 -11.28 -13.79 17.10
C GLY A 366 -10.02 -12.98 17.49
N VAL A 367 -8.89 -13.40 17.07
CA VAL A 367 -7.61 -12.71 17.22
C VAL A 367 -6.96 -12.51 15.86
N VAL A 368 -6.16 -11.46 15.70
CA VAL A 368 -5.27 -11.30 14.56
C VAL A 368 -3.92 -11.91 14.92
N ASN A 369 -3.65 -13.10 14.40
CA ASN A 369 -2.44 -13.87 14.69
C ASN A 369 -1.33 -13.52 13.70
N VAL A 370 -0.18 -13.02 14.18
CA VAL A 370 0.84 -12.36 13.39
C VAL A 370 2.13 -13.16 13.29
N ALA A 371 2.51 -13.58 12.09
CA ALA A 371 3.83 -14.13 11.78
C ALA A 371 4.89 -13.05 11.59
N SER A 372 6.16 -13.41 11.74
CA SER A 372 7.30 -12.49 11.56
C SER A 372 7.97 -12.67 10.21
N VAL A 373 8.25 -11.54 9.54
CA VAL A 373 9.13 -11.49 8.36
C VAL A 373 10.43 -10.73 8.67
N GLY A 374 11.49 -11.13 7.99
CA GLY A 374 12.75 -10.41 7.97
C GLY A 374 12.72 -9.24 6.98
N ARG A 375 13.81 -8.48 6.89
CA ARG A 375 13.97 -7.32 6.04
C ARG A 375 13.77 -7.62 4.54
N ASN A 376 14.08 -8.86 4.12
CA ASN A 376 13.83 -9.33 2.75
C ASN A 376 12.37 -9.71 2.46
N GLY A 377 11.47 -9.60 3.44
CA GLY A 377 10.06 -9.96 3.35
C GLY A 377 9.75 -11.46 3.34
N GLY A 378 10.75 -12.32 3.57
CA GLY A 378 10.56 -13.75 3.78
C GLY A 378 10.30 -14.06 5.26
N ARG A 379 9.76 -15.28 5.55
CA ARG A 379 9.51 -15.72 6.92
C ARG A 379 10.82 -15.72 7.74
N ALA A 380 10.80 -15.05 8.88
CA ALA A 380 11.91 -15.11 9.81
C ALA A 380 12.14 -16.56 10.28
N TYR A 381 13.40 -16.98 10.42
CA TYR A 381 13.78 -18.37 10.65
C TYR A 381 13.13 -19.00 11.91
N TYR A 382 12.82 -18.19 12.89
CA TYR A 382 12.20 -18.59 14.16
C TYR A 382 10.67 -18.54 14.13
N SER A 383 10.06 -17.75 13.20
CA SER A 383 8.62 -17.49 13.24
C SER A 383 7.79 -18.75 13.11
N ASN A 384 6.82 -18.90 14.01
CA ASN A 384 5.78 -19.89 13.84
C ASN A 384 4.97 -19.63 12.58
N TYR A 385 4.34 -20.67 12.03
CA TYR A 385 3.60 -20.69 10.78
C TYR A 385 2.35 -21.57 10.92
N GLY A 386 1.45 -21.50 9.98
CA GLY A 386 0.25 -22.37 9.99
C GLY A 386 -0.96 -21.73 9.37
N SER A 387 -2.04 -22.52 9.24
CA SER A 387 -3.29 -22.06 8.63
C SER A 387 -4.07 -21.07 9.50
N ASN A 388 -3.71 -20.91 10.76
CA ASN A 388 -4.29 -19.97 11.70
C ASN A 388 -3.50 -18.65 11.82
N ILE A 389 -2.49 -18.45 10.98
CA ILE A 389 -1.86 -17.13 10.82
C ILE A 389 -2.75 -16.27 9.93
N ASP A 390 -3.06 -15.07 10.36
CA ASP A 390 -3.88 -14.12 9.61
C ASP A 390 -3.05 -13.27 8.66
N VAL A 391 -1.99 -12.64 9.19
CA VAL A 391 -1.10 -11.74 8.45
C VAL A 391 0.34 -11.90 8.92
N ALA A 392 1.28 -11.32 8.18
CA ALA A 392 2.66 -11.19 8.61
C ALA A 392 3.07 -9.71 8.68
N ALA A 393 4.07 -9.43 9.53
CA ALA A 393 4.62 -8.09 9.68
C ALA A 393 6.13 -8.16 10.01
N PRO A 394 6.87 -7.02 9.88
CA PRO A 394 8.27 -6.97 10.23
C PRO A 394 8.52 -7.37 11.69
N GLY A 395 9.27 -8.41 11.91
CA GLY A 395 9.75 -8.81 13.25
C GLY A 395 11.27 -9.01 13.29
N GLY A 396 11.93 -8.84 12.14
CA GLY A 396 13.38 -8.95 12.00
C GLY A 396 13.89 -10.38 11.88
N ALA A 397 15.16 -10.53 11.47
CA ALA A 397 15.84 -11.83 11.37
C ALA A 397 17.34 -11.62 11.65
N GLN A 398 17.67 -11.41 12.93
CA GLN A 398 19.02 -11.08 13.39
C GLN A 398 19.96 -12.28 13.29
N SER A 399 21.21 -12.03 12.92
CA SER A 399 22.29 -13.01 12.94
C SER A 399 23.03 -13.06 14.30
N PHE A 400 22.97 -11.96 15.05
CA PHE A 400 23.53 -11.81 16.40
C PHE A 400 22.70 -10.79 17.19
N ALA A 401 22.90 -10.75 18.50
CA ALA A 401 22.17 -9.84 19.37
C ALA A 401 22.39 -8.38 18.98
N ASN A 402 21.31 -7.58 18.92
CA ASN A 402 21.29 -6.17 18.53
C ASN A 402 21.78 -5.90 17.09
N ASP A 403 21.62 -6.88 16.19
CA ASP A 403 21.86 -6.72 14.75
C ASP A 403 20.79 -5.82 14.14
N SER A 404 21.19 -4.92 13.23
CA SER A 404 20.31 -3.96 12.53
C SER A 404 19.25 -4.60 11.62
N GLU A 405 19.35 -5.91 11.36
CA GLU A 405 18.27 -6.68 10.72
C GLU A 405 17.07 -6.93 11.66
N GLY A 406 17.17 -6.54 12.92
CA GLY A 406 16.08 -6.50 13.90
C GLY A 406 15.20 -5.28 13.77
N VAL A 407 14.21 -5.18 14.64
CA VAL A 407 13.30 -4.04 14.81
C VAL A 407 13.85 -3.13 15.89
N LEU A 408 14.11 -1.86 15.54
CA LEU A 408 14.60 -0.85 16.47
C LEU A 408 13.43 -0.19 17.20
N SER A 409 13.52 -0.16 18.54
CA SER A 409 12.53 0.53 19.37
C SER A 409 13.13 1.00 20.70
N THR A 410 12.31 1.66 21.53
CA THR A 410 12.67 2.12 22.88
C THR A 410 13.01 0.96 23.80
N HIS A 411 13.97 1.16 24.68
CA HIS A 411 14.50 0.12 25.56
C HIS A 411 15.07 0.72 26.86
N ASN A 412 15.55 -0.11 27.79
CA ASN A 412 16.30 0.32 28.97
C ASN A 412 17.66 -0.37 29.03
N SER A 413 18.68 0.34 29.45
CA SER A 413 20.07 -0.17 29.47
C SER A 413 20.40 -1.02 30.68
N GLY A 414 19.49 -1.16 31.63
CA GLY A 414 19.70 -1.98 32.82
C GLY A 414 19.73 -3.47 32.52
N SER A 415 20.65 -4.19 33.15
CA SER A 415 20.76 -5.64 32.96
C SER A 415 19.84 -6.46 33.88
N THR A 416 19.57 -5.98 35.08
CA THR A 416 18.72 -6.69 36.05
C THR A 416 17.64 -5.78 36.66
N SER A 417 17.93 -4.51 36.77
CA SER A 417 17.06 -3.48 37.29
C SER A 417 17.12 -2.24 36.38
N PRO A 418 16.12 -1.33 36.42
CA PRO A 418 16.09 -0.16 35.56
C PRO A 418 17.33 0.71 35.66
N SER A 419 17.78 1.21 34.50
CA SER A 419 18.87 2.16 34.35
C SER A 419 18.44 3.30 33.39
N SER A 420 19.30 3.71 32.46
CA SER A 420 19.03 4.81 31.53
C SER A 420 18.16 4.38 30.35
N ASP A 421 17.47 5.33 29.76
CA ASP A 421 16.81 5.18 28.48
C ASP A 421 17.79 4.73 27.40
N SER A 422 17.36 3.86 26.52
CA SER A 422 18.15 3.34 25.42
C SER A 422 17.27 2.86 24.29
N TYR A 423 17.89 2.48 23.18
CA TYR A 423 17.22 1.91 22.01
C TYR A 423 17.90 0.59 21.65
N HIS A 424 17.11 -0.40 21.24
CA HIS A 424 17.65 -1.73 20.98
C HIS A 424 16.97 -2.35 19.74
N TYR A 425 17.77 -3.09 18.95
CA TYR A 425 17.24 -3.93 17.90
C TYR A 425 16.87 -5.30 18.46
N SER A 426 15.61 -5.66 18.35
CA SER A 426 15.08 -6.96 18.78
C SER A 426 14.46 -7.72 17.61
N GLN A 427 14.33 -9.03 17.76
CA GLN A 427 13.61 -9.87 16.80
C GLN A 427 12.55 -10.72 17.47
N GLY A 428 11.50 -11.07 16.75
CA GLY A 428 10.43 -11.93 17.23
C GLY A 428 9.08 -11.63 16.60
N THR A 429 8.17 -12.59 16.65
CA THR A 429 6.75 -12.31 16.39
C THR A 429 6.21 -11.30 17.40
N SER A 430 6.86 -11.16 18.56
CA SER A 430 6.62 -10.09 19.54
C SER A 430 6.90 -8.69 19.01
N MET A 431 7.78 -8.52 18.02
CA MET A 431 8.05 -7.24 17.34
C MET A 431 7.14 -7.06 16.13
N ALA A 432 6.69 -8.15 15.50
CA ALA A 432 5.73 -8.12 14.40
C ALA A 432 4.31 -7.72 14.87
N ALA A 433 3.83 -8.25 15.97
CA ALA A 433 2.48 -7.98 16.50
C ALA A 433 2.24 -6.48 16.76
N PRO A 434 3.11 -5.70 17.44
CA PRO A 434 2.88 -4.27 17.68
C PRO A 434 2.84 -3.42 16.40
N HIS A 435 3.49 -3.85 15.30
CA HIS A 435 3.33 -3.23 14.00
C HIS A 435 1.88 -3.33 13.52
N VAL A 436 1.30 -4.53 13.60
CA VAL A 436 -0.09 -4.77 13.22
C VAL A 436 -1.07 -4.05 14.15
N ALA A 437 -0.79 -4.03 15.46
CA ALA A 437 -1.60 -3.29 16.43
C ALA A 437 -1.58 -1.78 16.14
N GLY A 438 -0.43 -1.22 15.77
CA GLY A 438 -0.30 0.16 15.32
C GLY A 438 -1.10 0.43 14.03
N VAL A 439 -1.03 -0.46 13.02
CA VAL A 439 -1.84 -0.31 11.80
C VAL A 439 -3.33 -0.43 12.11
N ALA A 440 -3.75 -1.33 13.01
CA ALA A 440 -5.13 -1.39 13.48
C ALA A 440 -5.59 -0.07 14.13
N ALA A 441 -4.70 0.62 14.87
CA ALA A 441 -4.98 1.93 15.41
C ALA A 441 -5.10 3.01 14.30
N LEU A 442 -4.30 2.95 13.25
CA LEU A 442 -4.45 3.83 12.08
C LEU A 442 -5.80 3.60 11.37
N ILE A 443 -6.20 2.34 11.18
CA ILE A 443 -7.52 1.98 10.63
C ILE A 443 -8.64 2.54 11.50
N LYS A 444 -8.55 2.40 12.84
CA LYS A 444 -9.54 2.89 13.78
C LYS A 444 -9.67 4.41 13.77
N GLN A 445 -8.56 5.16 13.62
CA GLN A 445 -8.62 6.61 13.38
C GLN A 445 -9.32 6.94 12.07
N ALA A 446 -8.97 6.23 10.97
CA ALA A 446 -9.53 6.48 9.65
C ALA A 446 -11.03 6.14 9.56
N LYS A 447 -11.47 5.11 10.31
CA LYS A 447 -12.86 4.65 10.43
C LYS A 447 -13.23 4.39 11.88
N PRO A 448 -13.59 5.42 12.68
CA PRO A 448 -13.88 5.27 14.11
C PRO A 448 -15.01 4.28 14.43
N SER A 449 -15.93 4.04 13.50
CA SER A 449 -17.02 3.07 13.64
C SER A 449 -16.62 1.63 13.31
N ALA A 450 -15.38 1.39 12.86
CA ALA A 450 -14.96 0.05 12.48
C ALA A 450 -15.05 -0.93 13.66
N THR A 451 -15.70 -2.05 13.42
CA THR A 451 -15.79 -3.17 14.35
C THR A 451 -14.50 -3.99 14.34
N PRO A 452 -14.25 -4.83 15.36
CA PRO A 452 -13.11 -5.74 15.36
C PRO A 452 -13.03 -6.63 14.10
N ASP A 453 -14.18 -7.15 13.63
CA ASP A 453 -14.25 -7.97 12.42
C ASP A 453 -13.91 -7.18 11.15
N GLU A 454 -14.35 -5.92 11.06
CA GLU A 454 -14.02 -5.04 9.94
C GLU A 454 -12.53 -4.69 9.92
N ILE A 455 -11.92 -4.39 11.07
CA ILE A 455 -10.47 -4.10 11.16
C ILE A 455 -9.66 -5.33 10.76
N GLU A 456 -10.02 -6.51 11.27
CA GLU A 456 -9.40 -7.78 10.88
C GLU A 456 -9.53 -8.02 9.37
N SER A 457 -10.72 -7.84 8.81
CA SER A 457 -10.98 -7.98 7.38
C SER A 457 -10.14 -7.02 6.54
N ILE A 458 -10.02 -5.76 6.94
CA ILE A 458 -9.19 -4.76 6.26
C ILE A 458 -7.72 -5.18 6.31
N LEU A 459 -7.19 -5.53 7.49
CA LEU A 459 -5.80 -5.99 7.64
C LEU A 459 -5.48 -7.16 6.71
N LYS A 460 -6.38 -8.15 6.58
CA LYS A 460 -6.19 -9.34 5.75
C LYS A 460 -6.34 -9.09 4.26
N SER A 461 -7.30 -8.23 3.87
CA SER A 461 -7.61 -7.98 2.46
C SER A 461 -6.69 -6.97 1.78
N THR A 462 -5.92 -6.21 2.55
CA THR A 462 -5.02 -5.15 2.05
C THR A 462 -3.54 -5.50 2.19
N THR A 463 -3.21 -6.75 2.53
CA THR A 463 -1.83 -7.22 2.57
C THR A 463 -1.21 -7.23 1.19
N ARG A 464 0.10 -7.01 1.12
CA ARG A 464 0.89 -7.23 -0.09
C ARG A 464 1.54 -8.61 -0.08
N SER A 465 1.82 -9.13 -1.26
CA SER A 465 2.45 -10.45 -1.44
C SER A 465 3.85 -10.50 -0.82
N PHE A 466 4.28 -11.71 -0.46
CA PHE A 466 5.62 -11.94 0.06
C PHE A 466 6.66 -11.89 -1.07
N PRO A 467 7.67 -11.00 -1.02
CA PRO A 467 8.73 -10.95 -2.04
C PRO A 467 9.74 -12.09 -1.90
N ALA A 468 9.77 -12.77 -0.75
CA ALA A 468 10.59 -13.95 -0.50
C ALA A 468 9.75 -15.05 0.15
N THR A 469 10.30 -16.27 0.27
CA THR A 469 9.55 -17.44 0.75
C THR A 469 8.94 -17.23 2.15
N CYS A 470 7.60 -17.31 2.22
CA CYS A 470 6.83 -17.30 3.46
C CYS A 470 5.61 -18.24 3.30
N THR A 471 5.85 -19.53 3.51
CA THR A 471 4.78 -20.54 3.39
C THR A 471 3.95 -20.57 4.68
N SER A 472 2.62 -20.54 4.55
CA SER A 472 1.67 -20.55 5.69
C SER A 472 1.88 -19.39 6.68
N CYS A 473 2.09 -18.18 6.16
CA CYS A 473 2.30 -16.94 6.94
C CYS A 473 1.10 -15.98 6.86
N GLY A 474 -0.10 -16.48 6.63
CA GLY A 474 -1.30 -15.66 6.46
C GLY A 474 -1.47 -15.13 5.04
N THR A 475 -2.24 -14.05 4.90
CA THR A 475 -2.63 -13.49 3.60
C THR A 475 -1.51 -12.68 2.92
N GLY A 476 -0.52 -12.19 3.67
CA GLY A 476 0.59 -11.39 3.16
C GLY A 476 1.21 -10.52 4.24
N ILE A 477 2.13 -9.64 3.83
CA ILE A 477 2.71 -8.61 4.71
C ILE A 477 1.72 -7.44 4.81
N VAL A 478 1.41 -6.98 6.03
CA VAL A 478 0.54 -5.83 6.26
C VAL A 478 1.06 -4.60 5.51
N ASP A 479 0.18 -3.95 4.77
CA ASP A 479 0.43 -2.67 4.09
C ASP A 479 -0.40 -1.57 4.75
N ALA A 480 0.26 -0.70 5.49
CA ALA A 480 -0.40 0.35 6.26
C ALA A 480 -1.12 1.38 5.36
N ALA A 481 -0.52 1.73 4.22
CA ALA A 481 -1.12 2.68 3.29
C ALA A 481 -2.41 2.11 2.67
N ALA A 482 -2.37 0.86 2.20
CA ALA A 482 -3.54 0.19 1.65
C ALA A 482 -4.64 -0.01 2.69
N ALA A 483 -4.28 -0.37 3.92
CA ALA A 483 -5.22 -0.57 5.02
C ALA A 483 -5.94 0.73 5.42
N VAL A 484 -5.20 1.84 5.57
CA VAL A 484 -5.77 3.16 5.90
C VAL A 484 -6.65 3.67 4.76
N ALA A 485 -6.23 3.52 3.51
CA ALA A 485 -7.03 3.91 2.36
C ALA A 485 -8.35 3.13 2.28
N ALA A 486 -8.32 1.81 2.48
CA ALA A 486 -9.53 0.98 2.54
C ALA A 486 -10.47 1.40 3.67
N ALA A 487 -9.93 1.70 4.86
CA ALA A 487 -10.70 2.19 6.00
C ALA A 487 -11.36 3.55 5.71
N SER A 488 -10.66 4.45 5.02
CA SER A 488 -11.14 5.77 4.63
C SER A 488 -12.16 5.73 3.48
N GLY A 489 -12.38 4.58 2.84
CA GLY A 489 -13.19 4.45 1.64
C GLY A 489 -12.56 5.14 0.42
N THR A 490 -11.27 5.39 0.45
CA THR A 490 -10.48 5.87 -0.68
C THR A 490 -9.87 4.67 -1.40
N THR A 491 -9.67 4.80 -2.72
CA THR A 491 -8.88 3.78 -3.43
C THR A 491 -7.44 3.87 -2.89
N PRO A 492 -6.82 2.75 -2.48
CA PRO A 492 -5.42 2.78 -2.08
C PRO A 492 -4.58 3.43 -3.19
N PRO A 493 -3.61 4.30 -2.88
CA PRO A 493 -2.62 4.66 -3.88
C PRO A 493 -1.97 3.35 -4.37
N PRO A 494 -1.71 3.20 -5.67
CA PRO A 494 -1.00 2.02 -6.17
C PRO A 494 0.31 1.91 -5.40
N PRO A 495 0.73 0.69 -5.00
CA PRO A 495 2.02 0.51 -4.34
C PRO A 495 3.09 1.14 -5.22
N THR A 496 3.90 2.02 -4.66
CA THR A 496 5.05 2.61 -5.34
C THR A 496 5.99 1.49 -5.74
N GLY A 497 5.99 1.12 -7.03
CA GLY A 497 6.74 -0.02 -7.60
C GLY A 497 5.96 -0.86 -8.59
N ASN A 498 4.63 -0.76 -8.64
CA ASN A 498 3.79 -1.53 -9.55
C ASN A 498 3.20 -0.64 -10.68
N VAL A 499 3.92 0.40 -11.09
CA VAL A 499 3.56 1.21 -12.26
C VAL A 499 4.18 0.55 -13.50
N LEU A 500 3.34 0.32 -14.52
CA LEU A 500 3.78 -0.11 -15.83
C LEU A 500 4.15 1.12 -16.64
N GLU A 501 5.38 1.17 -17.08
CA GLU A 501 5.87 2.14 -18.06
C GLU A 501 5.64 1.58 -19.46
N ASP A 502 5.35 2.45 -20.43
CA ASP A 502 5.08 2.08 -21.82
C ASP A 502 6.22 1.22 -22.40
N GLY A 503 5.89 0.01 -22.83
CA GLY A 503 6.82 -0.96 -23.42
C GLY A 503 7.83 -1.58 -22.44
N GLN A 504 7.81 -1.26 -21.15
CA GLN A 504 8.74 -1.80 -20.16
C GLN A 504 8.19 -3.05 -19.48
N ALA A 505 8.94 -4.14 -19.52
CA ALA A 505 8.54 -5.38 -18.89
C ALA A 505 8.88 -5.40 -17.40
N LEU A 506 7.89 -5.64 -16.54
CA LEU A 506 8.10 -6.11 -15.18
C LEU A 506 8.29 -7.63 -15.23
N THR A 507 9.41 -8.13 -14.74
CA THR A 507 9.79 -9.56 -14.83
C THR A 507 9.94 -10.19 -13.44
N GLY A 508 9.88 -11.53 -13.38
CA GLY A 508 10.07 -12.27 -12.13
C GLY A 508 8.87 -12.22 -11.20
N LEU A 509 7.69 -11.84 -11.71
CA LEU A 509 6.46 -11.74 -10.92
C LEU A 509 6.01 -13.11 -10.44
N SER A 510 5.54 -13.19 -9.19
CA SER A 510 5.15 -14.44 -8.56
C SER A 510 3.97 -14.20 -7.60
N GLY A 511 3.14 -15.23 -7.42
CA GLY A 511 2.02 -15.18 -6.49
C GLY A 511 1.55 -16.58 -6.08
N SER A 512 0.95 -16.69 -4.90
CA SER A 512 0.31 -17.93 -4.46
C SER A 512 -1.06 -18.13 -5.12
N ALA A 513 -1.64 -19.30 -5.00
CA ALA A 513 -3.03 -19.53 -5.38
C ALA A 513 -3.96 -18.55 -4.65
N SER A 514 -4.90 -17.96 -5.38
CA SER A 514 -5.84 -16.92 -4.92
C SER A 514 -5.17 -15.57 -4.53
N SER A 515 -3.88 -15.37 -4.77
CA SER A 515 -3.25 -14.06 -4.61
C SER A 515 -3.71 -13.08 -5.68
N GLN A 516 -3.81 -11.81 -5.33
CA GLN A 516 -4.14 -10.72 -6.25
C GLN A 516 -3.05 -9.65 -6.15
N THR A 517 -2.36 -9.38 -7.25
CA THR A 517 -1.34 -8.34 -7.35
C THR A 517 -1.79 -7.29 -8.36
N PHE A 518 -1.74 -6.02 -7.98
CA PHE A 518 -2.25 -4.92 -8.78
C PHE A 518 -1.13 -4.07 -9.35
N TYR A 519 -1.35 -3.59 -10.57
CA TYR A 519 -0.46 -2.68 -11.32
C TYR A 519 -1.30 -1.55 -11.89
N THR A 520 -0.66 -0.45 -12.25
CA THR A 520 -1.33 0.68 -12.92
C THR A 520 -0.52 1.14 -14.12
N MET A 521 -1.21 1.70 -15.11
CA MET A 521 -0.60 2.35 -16.26
C MET A 521 -1.41 3.60 -16.62
N GLU A 522 -0.74 4.71 -16.83
CA GLU A 522 -1.39 5.92 -17.33
C GLU A 522 -1.51 5.87 -18.86
N VAL A 523 -2.75 5.94 -19.34
CA VAL A 523 -3.06 5.98 -20.76
C VAL A 523 -3.36 7.43 -21.16
N PRO A 524 -2.53 8.06 -22.03
CA PRO A 524 -2.69 9.44 -22.42
C PRO A 524 -3.88 9.64 -23.35
N THR A 525 -4.36 10.88 -23.43
CA THR A 525 -5.33 11.29 -24.48
C THR A 525 -4.73 11.07 -25.87
N GLY A 526 -5.52 10.44 -26.75
CA GLY A 526 -5.10 10.15 -28.12
C GLY A 526 -4.44 8.77 -28.29
N ALA A 527 -4.42 7.95 -27.27
CA ALA A 527 -4.09 6.54 -27.42
C ALA A 527 -5.15 5.87 -28.31
N THR A 528 -4.68 5.12 -29.31
CA THR A 528 -5.55 4.34 -30.21
C THR A 528 -5.69 2.90 -29.75
N ASN A 529 -4.73 2.41 -28.99
CA ASN A 529 -4.75 1.09 -28.38
C ASN A 529 -3.90 1.09 -27.12
N VAL A 530 -4.29 0.30 -26.13
CA VAL A 530 -3.47 -0.13 -25.00
C VAL A 530 -3.53 -1.63 -24.90
N THR A 531 -2.36 -2.26 -24.81
CA THR A 531 -2.25 -3.73 -24.71
C THR A 531 -1.48 -4.10 -23.45
N PHE A 532 -2.05 -4.98 -22.64
CA PHE A 532 -1.38 -5.59 -21.49
C PHE A 532 -1.09 -7.05 -21.81
N THR A 533 0.19 -7.41 -21.80
CA THR A 533 0.66 -8.76 -22.11
C THR A 533 1.31 -9.39 -20.91
N MET A 534 0.76 -10.51 -20.46
CA MET A 534 1.34 -11.36 -19.43
C MET A 534 1.91 -12.62 -20.09
N SER A 535 3.13 -13.04 -19.72
CA SER A 535 3.79 -14.18 -20.37
C SER A 535 4.87 -14.83 -19.51
N GLY A 536 5.23 -16.06 -19.87
CA GLY A 536 6.36 -16.80 -19.29
C GLY A 536 6.07 -17.38 -17.91
N GLY A 537 7.14 -17.75 -17.21
CA GLY A 537 7.06 -18.34 -15.89
C GLY A 537 6.41 -19.73 -15.82
N THR A 538 6.01 -20.13 -14.61
CA THR A 538 5.34 -21.40 -14.30
C THR A 538 4.06 -21.13 -13.51
N GLY A 539 3.15 -22.09 -13.45
CA GLY A 539 1.87 -21.94 -12.75
C GLY A 539 0.76 -21.38 -13.64
N ASP A 540 -0.25 -20.75 -13.03
CA ASP A 540 -1.43 -20.24 -13.71
C ASP A 540 -1.92 -18.94 -13.04
N ALA A 541 -1.69 -17.82 -13.70
CA ALA A 541 -2.15 -16.50 -13.31
C ALA A 541 -3.12 -15.97 -14.36
N ASP A 542 -4.26 -15.46 -13.92
CA ASP A 542 -5.25 -14.78 -14.75
C ASP A 542 -4.99 -13.27 -14.79
N LEU A 543 -5.05 -12.67 -15.97
CA LEU A 543 -4.95 -11.24 -16.21
C LEU A 543 -6.32 -10.57 -16.20
N TYR A 544 -6.48 -9.52 -15.41
CA TYR A 544 -7.67 -8.67 -15.38
C TYR A 544 -7.27 -7.21 -15.57
N VAL A 545 -8.00 -6.50 -16.43
CA VAL A 545 -7.75 -5.07 -16.71
C VAL A 545 -9.05 -4.28 -16.56
N ARG A 546 -8.93 -3.07 -15.99
CA ARG A 546 -10.05 -2.15 -15.86
C ARG A 546 -9.59 -0.69 -15.89
N ALA A 547 -10.33 0.16 -16.60
CA ALA A 547 -10.12 1.59 -16.61
C ALA A 547 -10.67 2.27 -15.35
N GLY A 548 -9.94 3.22 -14.80
CA GLY A 548 -10.37 4.14 -13.73
C GLY A 548 -10.57 3.56 -12.34
N SER A 549 -10.51 2.24 -12.18
CA SER A 549 -10.61 1.59 -10.86
C SER A 549 -10.08 0.16 -10.90
N ALA A 550 -9.65 -0.36 -9.73
CA ALA A 550 -9.12 -1.72 -9.64
C ALA A 550 -10.16 -2.76 -10.13
N PRO A 551 -9.75 -3.73 -10.98
CA PRO A 551 -10.59 -4.86 -11.33
C PRO A 551 -10.80 -5.78 -10.13
N THR A 552 -11.90 -6.52 -10.17
CA THR A 552 -12.15 -7.66 -9.28
C THR A 552 -12.35 -8.90 -10.13
N THR A 553 -12.43 -10.08 -9.51
CA THR A 553 -12.72 -11.34 -10.24
C THR A 553 -14.10 -11.37 -10.92
N SER A 554 -14.99 -10.43 -10.55
CA SER A 554 -16.35 -10.28 -11.09
C SER A 554 -16.59 -8.97 -11.86
N THR A 555 -15.68 -7.99 -11.77
CA THR A 555 -15.84 -6.67 -12.40
C THR A 555 -14.54 -6.25 -13.07
N TYR A 556 -14.49 -6.26 -14.38
CA TYR A 556 -13.33 -5.97 -15.23
C TYR A 556 -13.81 -5.54 -16.63
N ASP A 557 -12.93 -4.85 -17.36
CA ASP A 557 -13.19 -4.49 -18.75
C ASP A 557 -12.60 -5.52 -19.71
N CYS A 558 -11.49 -6.18 -19.31
CA CYS A 558 -10.86 -7.24 -20.06
C CYS A 558 -10.36 -8.35 -19.12
N ARG A 559 -10.63 -9.62 -19.50
CA ARG A 559 -10.09 -10.84 -18.90
C ARG A 559 -9.97 -11.92 -19.98
N PRO A 560 -8.76 -12.32 -20.39
CA PRO A 560 -8.56 -13.31 -21.46
C PRO A 560 -9.04 -14.73 -21.13
N TYR A 561 -8.95 -15.16 -19.86
CA TYR A 561 -9.42 -16.45 -19.34
C TYR A 561 -8.78 -17.67 -20.04
N LYS A 562 -7.47 -17.75 -20.04
CA LYS A 562 -6.70 -18.86 -20.61
C LYS A 562 -5.95 -19.59 -19.50
N GLY A 563 -5.78 -20.91 -19.66
CA GLY A 563 -4.92 -21.68 -18.75
C GLY A 563 -3.44 -21.32 -18.98
N GLY A 564 -2.69 -21.13 -17.88
CA GLY A 564 -1.30 -20.70 -17.87
C GLY A 564 -1.13 -19.18 -18.00
N ASN A 565 0.11 -18.70 -18.01
CA ASN A 565 0.44 -17.28 -17.85
C ASN A 565 0.49 -16.47 -19.16
N ASN A 566 0.14 -17.06 -20.33
CA ASN A 566 0.24 -16.34 -21.60
C ASN A 566 -1.10 -15.70 -21.95
N GLU A 567 -1.34 -14.51 -21.43
CA GLU A 567 -2.57 -13.76 -21.57
C GLU A 567 -2.37 -12.36 -22.12
N VAL A 568 -3.30 -11.87 -22.93
CA VAL A 568 -3.24 -10.55 -23.55
C VAL A 568 -4.60 -9.87 -23.46
N CYS A 569 -4.63 -8.68 -22.89
CA CYS A 569 -5.74 -7.73 -22.96
C CYS A 569 -5.39 -6.60 -23.91
N SER A 570 -6.09 -6.47 -25.02
CA SER A 570 -5.96 -5.34 -25.96
C SER A 570 -7.25 -4.54 -25.98
N ILE A 571 -7.15 -3.23 -25.79
CA ILE A 571 -8.27 -2.32 -25.70
C ILE A 571 -8.09 -1.23 -26.76
N ASP A 572 -8.94 -1.25 -27.79
CA ASP A 572 -8.94 -0.27 -28.86
C ASP A 572 -9.63 1.03 -28.42
N ASN A 573 -9.07 2.16 -28.85
CA ASN A 573 -9.55 3.51 -28.51
C ASN A 573 -9.77 3.67 -27.00
N PRO A 574 -8.74 3.41 -26.17
CA PRO A 574 -8.88 3.47 -24.73
C PRO A 574 -9.23 4.88 -24.27
N THR A 575 -10.03 4.98 -23.22
CA THR A 575 -10.24 6.25 -22.51
C THR A 575 -8.95 6.68 -21.84
N ALA A 576 -8.56 7.93 -21.98
CA ALA A 576 -7.42 8.47 -21.24
C ALA A 576 -7.64 8.36 -19.72
N GLY A 577 -6.60 8.03 -18.97
CA GLY A 577 -6.62 7.90 -17.52
C GLY A 577 -5.90 6.65 -17.05
N THR A 578 -5.98 6.38 -15.76
CA THR A 578 -5.31 5.23 -15.13
C THR A 578 -6.03 3.92 -15.48
N TYR A 579 -5.29 2.98 -16.06
CA TYR A 579 -5.69 1.58 -16.20
C TYR A 579 -5.13 0.75 -15.05
N HIS A 580 -6.00 -0.03 -14.43
CA HIS A 580 -5.63 -0.94 -13.35
C HIS A 580 -5.57 -2.36 -13.89
N VAL A 581 -4.47 -3.02 -13.60
CA VAL A 581 -4.17 -4.39 -14.04
C VAL A 581 -4.03 -5.26 -12.79
N MET A 582 -4.70 -6.42 -12.77
CA MET A 582 -4.59 -7.38 -11.68
C MET A 582 -4.12 -8.72 -12.23
N LEU A 583 -3.08 -9.27 -11.62
CA LEU A 583 -2.72 -10.66 -11.76
C LEU A 583 -3.36 -11.45 -10.61
N ASN A 584 -4.25 -12.37 -10.95
CA ASN A 584 -4.93 -13.24 -9.98
C ASN A 584 -4.39 -14.67 -10.13
N GLY A 585 -3.77 -15.21 -9.08
CA GLY A 585 -3.26 -16.58 -9.10
C GLY A 585 -4.40 -17.59 -9.10
N TYR A 586 -4.75 -18.15 -10.25
CA TYR A 586 -5.64 -19.33 -10.30
C TYR A 586 -4.96 -20.52 -9.62
N SER A 587 -3.68 -20.71 -9.86
CA SER A 587 -2.77 -21.52 -9.05
C SER A 587 -1.51 -20.71 -8.72
N ALA A 588 -0.64 -21.22 -7.87
CA ALA A 588 0.64 -20.53 -7.58
C ALA A 588 1.44 -20.38 -8.88
N TYR A 589 1.95 -19.17 -9.13
CA TYR A 589 2.74 -18.83 -10.31
C TYR A 589 4.07 -18.18 -9.93
N SER A 590 5.09 -18.29 -10.82
CA SER A 590 6.42 -17.72 -10.58
C SER A 590 7.16 -17.43 -11.87
N GLY A 591 7.93 -16.33 -11.89
CA GLY A 591 8.78 -15.93 -13.03
C GLY A 591 7.99 -15.33 -14.19
N VAL A 592 6.79 -14.83 -13.97
CA VAL A 592 5.92 -14.22 -14.98
C VAL A 592 6.42 -12.82 -15.34
N SER A 593 6.23 -12.42 -16.60
CA SER A 593 6.46 -11.06 -17.10
C SER A 593 5.13 -10.39 -17.42
N LEU A 594 5.01 -9.09 -17.10
CA LEU A 594 3.87 -8.23 -17.45
C LEU A 594 4.38 -6.98 -18.16
N VAL A 595 3.79 -6.66 -19.33
CA VAL A 595 4.10 -5.47 -20.15
C VAL A 595 2.79 -4.73 -20.41
N GLY A 596 2.83 -3.40 -20.35
CA GLY A 596 1.79 -2.53 -20.87
C GLY A 596 2.34 -1.73 -22.05
N ASP A 597 1.70 -1.83 -23.22
CA ASP A 597 2.11 -1.14 -24.46
C ASP A 597 1.01 -0.16 -24.89
N LEU A 598 1.41 1.08 -25.21
CA LEU A 598 0.52 2.12 -25.74
C LEU A 598 0.76 2.32 -27.24
N THR A 599 -0.34 2.38 -27.99
CA THR A 599 -0.33 2.93 -29.35
C THR A 599 -1.08 4.24 -29.35
N THR A 600 -0.43 5.34 -29.72
CA THR A 600 -1.09 6.63 -29.88
C THR A 600 -1.31 6.94 -31.35
N SER A 601 -2.45 7.50 -31.72
CA SER A 601 -2.60 8.07 -33.06
C SER A 601 -1.66 9.26 -33.18
N GLY A 602 -0.61 9.13 -33.98
CA GLY A 602 0.28 10.22 -34.32
C GLY A 602 -0.48 11.38 -35.01
N GLY A 603 -1.07 12.21 -34.21
CA GLY A 603 -1.61 13.50 -34.59
C GLY A 603 -0.65 14.61 -34.15
N GLY A 604 0.56 14.56 -34.66
CA GLY A 604 1.53 15.63 -34.55
C GLY A 604 2.26 15.71 -35.88
N SER A 605 1.97 16.70 -36.71
CA SER A 605 2.82 17.11 -37.82
C SER A 605 4.11 17.74 -37.27
N GLY A 606 4.90 16.92 -36.59
CA GLY A 606 6.31 17.15 -36.37
C GLY A 606 7.04 16.32 -37.43
N SER A 607 7.93 16.93 -38.20
CA SER A 607 8.84 16.19 -39.06
C SER A 607 9.48 15.05 -38.27
N PRO A 608 9.64 13.86 -38.87
CA PRO A 608 10.34 12.74 -38.22
C PRO A 608 11.64 13.22 -37.59
N GLN A 609 11.92 12.81 -36.34
CA GLN A 609 13.18 13.18 -35.66
C GLN A 609 14.17 12.02 -35.67
N ALA A 610 15.45 12.35 -35.80
CA ALA A 610 16.53 11.41 -35.66
C ALA A 610 16.58 10.85 -34.23
N GLY A 611 16.93 9.58 -34.08
CA GLY A 611 17.07 8.92 -32.81
C GLY A 611 17.91 7.64 -32.90
N GLY A 612 18.03 6.94 -31.78
CA GLY A 612 18.78 5.71 -31.70
C GLY A 612 19.19 5.34 -30.28
N GLY A 613 20.13 4.39 -30.18
CA GLY A 613 20.65 3.95 -28.88
C GLY A 613 22.08 3.38 -29.02
N THR A 614 22.85 3.52 -27.94
CA THR A 614 24.23 3.04 -27.85
C THR A 614 24.40 2.17 -26.61
N VAL A 615 24.99 0.98 -26.79
CA VAL A 615 25.38 0.08 -25.69
C VAL A 615 26.89 -0.10 -25.74
N THR A 616 27.58 0.17 -24.65
CA THR A 616 29.04 0.08 -24.52
C THR A 616 29.47 -1.11 -23.67
N ASP A 617 30.75 -1.50 -23.77
CA ASP A 617 31.39 -2.52 -22.93
C ASP A 617 30.78 -3.93 -23.07
N ILE A 618 30.31 -4.27 -24.26
CA ILE A 618 29.73 -5.59 -24.53
C ILE A 618 30.84 -6.62 -24.62
N SER A 619 30.66 -7.77 -23.97
CA SER A 619 31.61 -8.87 -23.93
C SER A 619 30.91 -10.22 -24.04
N ALA A 620 31.46 -11.18 -24.72
CA ALA A 620 30.94 -12.55 -24.80
C ALA A 620 32.05 -13.56 -25.10
N SER A 621 31.93 -14.78 -24.59
CA SER A 621 32.79 -15.92 -24.94
C SER A 621 32.43 -16.48 -26.31
N ALA A 622 33.39 -17.10 -26.99
CA ALA A 622 33.19 -17.69 -28.30
C ALA A 622 31.94 -18.58 -28.37
N GLY A 623 31.12 -18.39 -29.41
CA GLY A 623 29.87 -19.10 -29.66
C GLY A 623 28.65 -18.52 -28.91
N GLN A 624 28.83 -17.56 -28.01
CA GLN A 624 27.72 -16.91 -27.30
C GLN A 624 27.11 -15.76 -28.11
N TRP A 625 25.84 -15.49 -27.82
CA TRP A 625 25.07 -14.39 -28.41
C TRP A 625 24.73 -13.32 -27.38
N LYS A 626 24.70 -12.07 -27.84
CA LYS A 626 24.12 -10.93 -27.14
C LYS A 626 23.02 -10.34 -28.01
N HIS A 627 21.85 -10.08 -27.44
CA HIS A 627 20.65 -9.63 -28.15
C HIS A 627 20.15 -8.31 -27.60
N TYR A 628 19.77 -7.40 -28.50
CA TYR A 628 19.21 -6.08 -28.20
C TYR A 628 18.06 -5.82 -29.15
N THR A 629 17.21 -4.87 -28.83
CA THR A 629 16.12 -4.39 -29.68
C THR A 629 16.10 -2.87 -29.73
N LEU A 630 15.61 -2.32 -30.85
CA LEU A 630 15.38 -0.89 -31.03
C LEU A 630 14.11 -0.70 -31.85
N GLU A 631 13.21 0.18 -31.35
CA GLU A 631 12.04 0.62 -32.12
C GLU A 631 12.43 1.71 -33.11
N VAL A 632 12.13 1.50 -34.38
CA VAL A 632 12.33 2.47 -35.43
C VAL A 632 11.01 3.07 -35.85
N PRO A 633 10.80 4.42 -35.69
CA PRO A 633 9.55 5.08 -36.03
C PRO A 633 9.25 5.05 -37.52
N ALA A 634 7.99 5.25 -37.89
CA ALA A 634 7.59 5.39 -39.28
C ALA A 634 8.17 6.67 -39.93
N GLY A 635 8.49 6.60 -41.23
CA GLY A 635 8.94 7.76 -42.00
C GLY A 635 10.44 8.05 -41.89
N MET A 636 11.25 7.12 -41.36
CA MET A 636 12.71 7.22 -41.36
C MET A 636 13.29 6.94 -42.75
N ALA A 637 14.19 7.80 -43.20
CA ALA A 637 14.90 7.59 -44.46
C ALA A 637 16.03 6.59 -44.34
N SER A 638 16.64 6.48 -43.16
CA SER A 638 17.73 5.54 -42.93
C SER A 638 17.77 4.99 -41.51
N PHE A 639 18.29 3.75 -41.37
CA PHE A 639 18.59 3.13 -40.09
C PHE A 639 19.98 2.47 -40.24
N THR A 640 20.91 2.85 -39.38
CA THR A 640 22.29 2.35 -39.40
C THR A 640 22.65 1.76 -38.04
N VAL A 641 23.18 0.54 -38.06
CA VAL A 641 23.68 -0.17 -36.89
C VAL A 641 25.15 -0.43 -37.07
N THR A 642 25.97 0.00 -36.12
CA THR A 642 27.41 -0.18 -36.15
C THR A 642 27.92 -0.86 -34.89
N THR A 643 28.97 -1.64 -35.05
CA THR A 643 29.75 -2.13 -33.92
C THR A 643 31.19 -1.63 -34.05
N SER A 644 31.85 -1.35 -32.94
CA SER A 644 33.22 -0.80 -32.92
C SER A 644 33.92 -1.04 -31.60
N GLY A 645 35.22 -0.85 -31.58
CA GLY A 645 36.06 -0.94 -30.39
C GLY A 645 36.28 -2.35 -29.87
N GLY A 646 36.83 -2.44 -28.67
CA GLY A 646 37.09 -3.69 -27.99
C GLY A 646 38.16 -4.56 -28.62
N SER A 647 38.22 -5.82 -28.17
CA SER A 647 39.13 -6.86 -28.68
C SER A 647 38.34 -8.13 -29.04
N GLY A 648 38.92 -9.00 -29.86
CA GLY A 648 38.24 -10.25 -30.27
C GLY A 648 37.53 -10.13 -31.61
N ASP A 649 36.46 -10.90 -31.82
CA ASP A 649 35.75 -10.98 -33.11
C ASP A 649 34.25 -11.20 -32.86
N ALA A 650 33.46 -10.12 -33.01
CA ALA A 650 32.02 -10.09 -32.82
C ALA A 650 31.31 -9.83 -34.16
N ASP A 651 30.55 -10.79 -34.64
CA ASP A 651 29.71 -10.68 -35.83
C ASP A 651 28.37 -9.97 -35.50
N LEU A 652 28.04 -8.94 -36.26
CA LEU A 652 26.76 -8.24 -36.17
C LEU A 652 25.68 -8.92 -37.02
N PHE A 653 24.51 -9.14 -36.43
CA PHE A 653 23.31 -9.61 -37.10
C PHE A 653 22.15 -8.67 -36.81
N VAL A 654 21.45 -8.22 -37.83
CA VAL A 654 20.28 -7.34 -37.70
C VAL A 654 19.08 -7.95 -38.41
N LYS A 655 17.91 -7.94 -37.80
CA LYS A 655 16.67 -8.46 -38.37
C LYS A 655 15.45 -7.69 -37.89
N PHE A 656 14.50 -7.43 -38.80
CA PHE A 656 13.20 -6.84 -38.45
C PHE A 656 12.23 -7.88 -37.88
N GLY A 657 11.48 -7.53 -36.86
CA GLY A 657 10.33 -8.26 -36.32
C GLY A 657 10.62 -9.58 -35.58
N SER A 658 11.87 -10.07 -35.64
CA SER A 658 12.24 -11.29 -34.89
C SER A 658 13.73 -11.39 -34.64
N GLN A 659 14.14 -12.12 -33.62
CA GLN A 659 15.54 -12.32 -33.26
C GLN A 659 16.31 -13.04 -34.37
N PRO A 660 17.45 -12.49 -34.82
CA PRO A 660 18.27 -13.13 -35.84
C PRO A 660 18.95 -14.42 -35.34
N THR A 661 19.19 -15.32 -36.26
CA THR A 661 19.99 -16.55 -36.07
C THR A 661 21.14 -16.59 -37.06
N SER A 662 22.03 -17.55 -36.93
CA SER A 662 23.17 -17.72 -37.89
C SER A 662 22.72 -17.95 -39.35
N SER A 663 21.45 -18.36 -39.55
CA SER A 663 20.88 -18.64 -40.88
C SER A 663 19.69 -17.75 -41.27
N SER A 664 19.23 -16.85 -40.36
CA SER A 664 18.08 -15.96 -40.59
C SER A 664 18.37 -14.57 -40.08
N TYR A 665 18.64 -13.64 -40.98
CA TYR A 665 18.96 -12.23 -40.71
C TYR A 665 18.64 -11.39 -41.93
N ASP A 666 18.46 -10.09 -41.77
CA ASP A 666 18.27 -9.11 -42.85
C ASP A 666 19.61 -8.44 -43.24
N CYS A 667 20.53 -8.33 -42.27
CA CYS A 667 21.89 -7.88 -42.50
C CYS A 667 22.87 -8.61 -41.59
N ARG A 668 24.00 -9.04 -42.19
CA ARG A 668 25.20 -9.56 -41.53
C ARG A 668 26.42 -9.17 -42.35
N PRO A 669 27.25 -8.23 -41.89
CA PRO A 669 28.41 -7.72 -42.65
C PRO A 669 29.52 -8.75 -42.91
N TYR A 670 29.74 -9.70 -41.99
CA TYR A 670 30.71 -10.80 -42.10
C TYR A 670 32.17 -10.32 -42.28
N LYS A 671 32.65 -9.51 -41.34
CA LYS A 671 34.04 -9.00 -41.34
C LYS A 671 34.81 -9.53 -40.17
N ASN A 672 36.15 -9.72 -40.35
CA ASN A 672 37.03 -10.04 -39.23
C ASN A 672 37.12 -8.84 -38.25
N GLY A 673 37.00 -9.11 -36.95
CA GLY A 673 37.05 -8.10 -35.88
C GLY A 673 35.71 -7.44 -35.62
N ASN A 674 35.68 -6.43 -34.74
CA ASN A 674 34.47 -5.89 -34.18
C ASN A 674 33.88 -4.68 -34.95
N ALA A 675 34.49 -4.23 -36.05
CA ALA A 675 34.07 -3.04 -36.80
C ALA A 675 33.13 -3.42 -37.95
N GLU A 676 31.83 -3.49 -37.66
CA GLU A 676 30.79 -3.90 -38.58
C GLU A 676 29.69 -2.85 -38.73
N THR A 677 28.99 -2.83 -39.88
CA THR A 677 27.92 -1.86 -40.14
C THR A 677 26.83 -2.49 -40.98
N CYS A 678 25.59 -2.35 -40.54
CA CYS A 678 24.37 -2.59 -41.30
C CYS A 678 23.64 -1.27 -41.55
N THR A 679 23.22 -0.99 -42.78
CA THR A 679 22.45 0.20 -43.15
C THR A 679 21.22 -0.20 -43.95
N PHE A 680 20.07 0.35 -43.56
CA PHE A 680 18.76 0.16 -44.18
C PHE A 680 18.24 1.50 -44.69
N SER A 681 17.82 1.58 -45.91
CA SER A 681 17.15 2.73 -46.52
C SER A 681 15.64 2.52 -46.37
N ASN A 682 14.91 3.55 -45.97
CA ASN A 682 13.46 3.49 -45.68
C ASN A 682 13.10 2.27 -44.82
N PRO A 683 13.65 2.18 -43.60
CA PRO A 683 13.42 1.03 -42.73
C PRO A 683 11.96 0.87 -42.39
N GLN A 684 11.49 -0.36 -42.22
CA GLN A 684 10.12 -0.60 -41.70
C GLN A 684 10.03 -0.08 -40.28
N ALA A 685 8.90 0.55 -39.97
CA ALA A 685 8.58 0.96 -38.61
C ALA A 685 8.29 -0.26 -37.74
N GLY A 686 8.77 -0.24 -36.49
CA GLY A 686 8.61 -1.31 -35.50
C GLY A 686 9.94 -1.85 -34.98
N THR A 687 9.87 -2.99 -34.31
CA THR A 687 11.00 -3.59 -33.56
C THR A 687 12.06 -4.18 -34.48
N TRP A 688 13.27 -3.65 -34.39
CA TRP A 688 14.47 -4.22 -35.00
C TRP A 688 15.30 -4.97 -33.95
N HIS A 689 15.68 -6.19 -34.25
CA HIS A 689 16.52 -7.04 -33.42
C HIS A 689 17.98 -6.93 -33.84
N LEU A 690 18.85 -6.56 -32.91
CA LEU A 690 20.28 -6.33 -33.10
C LEU A 690 21.01 -7.36 -32.26
N SER A 691 21.86 -8.18 -32.88
CA SER A 691 22.51 -9.27 -32.17
C SER A 691 23.98 -9.36 -32.52
N LEU A 692 24.80 -9.65 -31.53
CA LEU A 692 26.23 -9.91 -31.67
C LEU A 692 26.48 -11.39 -31.38
N ASN A 693 27.08 -12.09 -32.35
CA ASN A 693 27.59 -13.44 -32.15
C ASN A 693 29.12 -13.40 -31.95
N ALA A 694 29.59 -14.01 -30.86
CA ALA A 694 31.02 -14.13 -30.62
C ALA A 694 31.65 -15.20 -31.55
N TYR A 695 32.10 -14.83 -32.73
CA TYR A 695 32.90 -15.74 -33.56
C TYR A 695 34.17 -16.15 -32.82
N ARG A 696 34.79 -15.21 -32.10
CA ARG A 696 35.82 -15.46 -31.08
C ARG A 696 35.44 -14.66 -29.83
N THR A 697 35.93 -15.07 -28.67
CA THR A 697 35.74 -14.29 -27.44
C THR A 697 36.09 -12.83 -27.68
N PHE A 698 35.16 -11.91 -27.37
CA PHE A 698 35.34 -10.49 -27.52
C PHE A 698 35.02 -9.74 -26.23
N SER A 699 35.57 -8.53 -26.08
CA SER A 699 35.39 -7.70 -24.89
C SER A 699 35.49 -6.23 -25.25
N GLY A 700 34.68 -5.39 -24.58
CA GLY A 700 34.72 -3.93 -24.71
C GLY A 700 34.14 -3.39 -26.02
N VAL A 701 33.25 -4.13 -26.69
CA VAL A 701 32.64 -3.72 -27.95
C VAL A 701 31.50 -2.73 -27.67
N THR A 702 31.38 -1.72 -28.53
CA THR A 702 30.26 -0.77 -28.55
C THR A 702 29.34 -1.12 -29.73
N LEU A 703 28.05 -1.24 -29.47
CA LEU A 703 26.97 -1.31 -30.44
C LEU A 703 26.25 0.04 -30.48
N ASP A 704 26.18 0.68 -31.62
CA ASP A 704 25.48 1.94 -31.83
C ASP A 704 24.47 1.79 -32.98
N ALA A 705 23.23 2.23 -32.74
CA ALA A 705 22.14 2.09 -33.70
C ALA A 705 21.41 3.43 -33.81
N GLN A 706 21.38 4.01 -35.01
CA GLN A 706 20.86 5.35 -35.26
C GLN A 706 19.90 5.34 -36.44
N TYR A 707 18.73 6.03 -36.31
CA TYR A 707 17.82 6.27 -37.42
C TYR A 707 17.69 7.76 -37.70
N GLN A 708 17.52 8.10 -39.00
CA GLN A 708 17.41 9.47 -39.46
C GLN A 708 16.16 9.61 -40.33
N PRO A 709 15.46 10.75 -40.28
CA PRO A 709 14.28 11.07 -41.07
C PRO A 709 14.59 11.27 -42.55
#